data_524797a752434d7c1c711e4741a03eb6
#
_entry.id   524797a752434d7c1c711e4741a03eb6
#
_cell.length_a   1.000
_cell.length_b   1.000
_cell.length_c   1.000
_cell.angle_alpha   90.00
_cell.angle_beta   90.00
_cell.angle_gamma   90.00
#
_symmetry.space_group_name_H-M   'P 1'
#
loop_
_entity.id
_entity.type
_entity.pdbx_description
1 polymer ?
#
loop_
_entity_poly.entity_id
_entity_poly.type
_entity_poly.pdbx_seq_one_letter_code
_entity_poly.pdbx_strand_id
1 'polypeptide(L)'
;MTNLPAPHRLSRRSFCTLSAVALASLALPARRAFADETAAAAGDAPIVIVHTNDVHCAVDENLGYAKLVNYVDTMRSTYGADNVALVDAGDAVQGKAMGTLTNGEYLIDIMNKCGYDFAIPGNHEFDYGMTQFNTLVARAKAKYLSCNFTDLRTGNLMFDAYTMREYGTGDGKKKVAFLGICTPETLTKSSPVSFQDESGTYIYGFCEDDSGLKLYDAVQRAVDQARADGADYVVALAHLGQKGVTARWTSTSVVANTSGIDVVIDGHSHELYAQTPLNKNGQPVLVTQTGTQLVGIGQVVINPATDTITAYASDYAKTVTASTTNGTASIIETWDGIDAATAAYIVGLQAELAKITERVIGTSDVRLVALEDDDYTWAVRAHETNLGDFVADAYLALAWHGGVMADVGFVNGGGIRANIEPGDVTYGDLIDVQPYNNQLCYVDTLGQNILDLLEAGARNLPDPNGGLQQVSGLTYTVRTDIPSSVQMPGGTFGGVTGEYRVRDVMVNGEPLDVNRRYKMVSHTYLIVEGGDGLTMFKNDEAVLLDLDNKALIEYIQYDLKGTIGSEYANLAGQGRIAIKDGPDPEPTPLPQPEPEPAADPAAGPGGKPLARTGDPTGAAVVGAVAVAAAAAATGAVAVGARR
;
A
#
# COMPACT_ATOMS: atom_id res chain seq x y z
N MET A 1 15.18 17.78 -37.78
CA MET A 1 14.49 17.04 -36.71
C MET A 1 15.40 15.88 -36.33
N THR A 2 16.24 16.12 -35.35
CA THR A 2 17.26 15.16 -34.88
C THR A 2 16.71 14.51 -33.61
N ASN A 3 16.47 13.19 -33.71
CA ASN A 3 16.08 12.35 -32.59
C ASN A 3 17.21 12.33 -31.54
N LEU A 4 16.92 12.84 -30.34
CA LEU A 4 17.74 12.59 -29.17
C LEU A 4 17.31 11.23 -28.57
N PRO A 5 18.23 10.34 -28.22
CA PRO A 5 17.89 9.10 -27.54
C PRO A 5 17.44 9.39 -26.11
N ALA A 6 16.46 8.61 -25.66
CA ALA A 6 15.97 8.63 -24.28
C ALA A 6 17.10 8.27 -23.27
N PRO A 7 17.11 8.83 -22.06
CA PRO A 7 18.12 8.50 -21.08
C PRO A 7 17.98 7.06 -20.62
N HIS A 8 19.06 6.27 -20.76
CA HIS A 8 19.16 4.94 -20.22
C HIS A 8 19.15 5.00 -18.69
N ARG A 9 18.12 4.44 -18.04
CA ARG A 9 18.10 4.19 -16.60
C ARG A 9 19.18 3.16 -16.27
N LEU A 10 20.07 3.47 -15.35
CA LEU A 10 21.08 2.55 -14.84
C LEU A 10 20.40 1.55 -13.89
N SER A 11 20.63 0.25 -14.11
CA SER A 11 20.13 -0.80 -13.21
C SER A 11 20.81 -0.71 -11.83
N ARG A 12 20.16 -1.21 -10.77
CA ARG A 12 20.69 -1.28 -9.40
C ARG A 12 22.12 -1.85 -9.32
N ARG A 13 22.50 -2.78 -10.21
CA ARG A 13 23.86 -3.35 -10.31
C ARG A 13 24.93 -2.37 -10.80
N SER A 14 24.57 -1.38 -11.61
CA SER A 14 25.51 -0.39 -12.11
C SER A 14 25.90 0.65 -11.04
N PHE A 15 25.09 0.81 -9.99
CA PHE A 15 25.36 1.76 -8.90
C PHE A 15 26.39 1.21 -7.90
N CYS A 16 26.33 -0.07 -7.55
CA CYS A 16 27.28 -0.68 -6.59
C CYS A 16 28.70 -0.79 -7.11
N THR A 17 28.94 -0.83 -8.43
CA THR A 17 30.28 -0.93 -9.01
C THR A 17 30.95 0.42 -9.31
N LEU A 18 30.21 1.53 -9.27
CA LEU A 18 30.73 2.88 -9.54
C LEU A 18 31.11 3.68 -8.29
N SER A 19 30.79 3.22 -7.10
CA SER A 19 31.02 3.94 -5.84
C SER A 19 32.48 3.94 -5.34
N ALA A 20 33.41 3.26 -6.02
CA ALA A 20 34.78 3.12 -5.54
C ALA A 20 35.81 4.04 -6.23
N VAL A 21 35.47 4.86 -7.22
CA VAL A 21 36.47 5.61 -8.02
C VAL A 21 36.16 7.10 -8.27
N ALA A 22 35.23 7.74 -7.60
CA ALA A 22 34.97 9.17 -7.82
C ALA A 22 35.04 10.03 -6.55
N LEU A 23 36.16 9.98 -5.84
CA LEU A 23 36.53 10.98 -4.84
C LEU A 23 37.69 11.83 -5.37
N ALA A 24 37.41 12.72 -6.33
CA ALA A 24 38.25 13.89 -6.58
C ALA A 24 37.50 14.93 -7.42
N SER A 25 37.29 16.09 -6.77
CA SER A 25 37.12 17.43 -7.36
C SER A 25 35.91 17.71 -8.25
N LEU A 26 34.99 18.51 -7.68
CA LEU A 26 34.62 19.80 -8.23
C LEU A 26 33.71 20.56 -7.24
N ALA A 27 34.34 21.30 -6.34
CA ALA A 27 33.67 22.36 -5.59
C ALA A 27 33.55 23.56 -6.49
N LEU A 28 32.36 23.93 -6.91
CA LEU A 28 32.03 25.28 -7.36
C LEU A 28 30.75 25.71 -6.64
N PRO A 29 30.79 26.81 -5.90
CA PRO A 29 29.63 27.28 -5.16
C PRO A 29 28.73 28.07 -6.10
N ALA A 30 27.58 27.52 -6.48
CA ALA A 30 26.49 28.35 -6.99
C ALA A 30 25.78 29.00 -5.79
N ARG A 31 26.41 30.03 -5.21
CA ARG A 31 25.70 30.95 -4.34
C ARG A 31 24.77 31.79 -5.22
N ARG A 32 23.51 31.45 -5.32
CA ARG A 32 22.50 32.46 -5.64
C ARG A 32 22.26 33.26 -4.37
N ALA A 33 22.58 34.55 -4.45
CA ALA A 33 22.32 35.53 -3.42
C ALA A 33 20.82 35.58 -3.13
N PHE A 34 20.44 35.16 -1.92
CA PHE A 34 19.14 35.50 -1.37
C PHE A 34 19.18 37.00 -1.03
N ALA A 35 18.18 37.73 -1.53
CA ALA A 35 18.01 39.13 -1.22
C ALA A 35 17.86 39.32 0.29
N ASP A 36 18.54 40.32 0.80
CA ASP A 36 18.49 40.85 2.15
C ASP A 36 17.03 41.03 2.63
N GLU A 37 16.49 40.03 3.33
CA GLU A 37 15.43 40.27 4.29
C GLU A 37 16.13 40.66 5.59
N THR A 38 15.95 41.93 5.97
CA THR A 38 16.40 42.54 7.20
C THR A 38 16.35 41.55 8.36
N ALA A 39 17.49 41.43 9.08
CA ALA A 39 17.63 40.60 10.27
C ALA A 39 16.39 40.75 11.16
N ALA A 40 15.54 39.70 11.19
CA ALA A 40 14.39 39.61 12.06
C ALA A 40 14.87 39.78 13.51
N ALA A 41 14.12 40.48 14.34
CA ALA A 41 14.39 40.55 15.77
C ALA A 41 14.49 39.13 16.33
N ALA A 42 15.37 38.88 17.27
CA ALA A 42 15.76 37.54 17.76
C ALA A 42 14.61 36.64 18.30
N GLY A 43 13.33 37.09 18.26
CA GLY A 43 12.12 36.35 18.63
C GLY A 43 11.24 35.95 17.43
N ASP A 44 11.55 36.42 16.20
CA ASP A 44 10.66 36.30 15.03
C ASP A 44 11.22 35.34 13.97
N ALA A 45 12.24 34.56 14.30
CA ALA A 45 12.83 33.59 13.35
C ALA A 45 11.78 32.51 12.97
N PRO A 46 11.69 32.15 11.67
CA PRO A 46 10.81 31.07 11.24
C PRO A 46 11.13 29.75 11.94
N ILE A 47 10.08 29.02 12.33
CA ILE A 47 10.17 27.65 12.86
C ILE A 47 9.98 26.70 11.67
N VAL A 48 10.92 25.80 11.48
CA VAL A 48 10.91 24.84 10.36
C VAL A 48 10.74 23.41 10.90
N ILE A 49 9.76 22.69 10.37
CA ILE A 49 9.52 21.29 10.69
C ILE A 49 9.73 20.50 9.39
N VAL A 50 10.78 19.70 9.35
CA VAL A 50 11.01 18.72 8.29
C VAL A 50 10.33 17.44 8.70
N HIS A 51 9.60 16.81 7.77
CA HIS A 51 8.84 15.61 8.11
C HIS A 51 8.92 14.52 7.07
N THR A 52 8.81 13.28 7.55
CA THR A 52 8.63 12.05 6.79
C THR A 52 7.41 11.30 7.28
N ASN A 53 6.91 10.39 6.47
CA ASN A 53 5.87 9.43 6.78
C ASN A 53 6.00 8.21 5.88
N ASP A 54 5.49 7.06 6.33
CA ASP A 54 5.37 5.83 5.52
C ASP A 54 6.69 5.45 4.82
N VAL A 55 7.82 5.53 5.53
CA VAL A 55 9.15 5.25 4.96
C VAL A 55 9.30 3.78 4.60
N HIS A 56 8.66 2.87 5.33
CA HIS A 56 8.61 1.44 5.03
C HIS A 56 9.99 0.83 4.70
N CYS A 57 10.99 1.14 5.51
CA CYS A 57 12.36 0.63 5.36
C CYS A 57 13.08 1.01 4.06
N ALA A 58 12.61 1.98 3.29
CA ALA A 58 13.31 2.50 2.10
C ALA A 58 14.47 3.39 2.53
N VAL A 59 15.63 2.79 2.84
CA VAL A 59 16.74 3.48 3.51
C VAL A 59 17.66 4.27 2.58
N ASP A 60 17.87 3.79 1.34
CA ASP A 60 18.73 4.40 0.31
C ASP A 60 18.03 4.47 -1.07
N GLU A 61 16.81 4.04 -1.16
CA GLU A 61 15.94 4.17 -2.33
C GLU A 61 15.37 5.58 -2.40
N ASN A 62 14.99 6.02 -3.59
CA ASN A 62 14.44 7.36 -3.83
C ASN A 62 15.36 8.47 -3.28
N LEU A 63 14.88 9.31 -2.35
CA LEU A 63 15.71 10.29 -1.68
C LEU A 63 16.66 9.65 -0.66
N GLY A 64 16.19 8.67 0.07
CA GLY A 64 16.95 7.97 1.10
C GLY A 64 17.35 8.84 2.30
N TYR A 65 17.72 8.20 3.41
CA TYR A 65 18.04 8.90 4.65
C TYR A 65 19.30 9.78 4.57
N ALA A 66 20.26 9.43 3.72
CA ALA A 66 21.49 10.24 3.58
C ALA A 66 21.23 11.63 2.95
N LYS A 67 20.27 11.72 2.02
CA LYS A 67 19.82 13.01 1.48
C LYS A 67 18.93 13.75 2.46
N LEU A 68 18.06 13.04 3.19
CA LEU A 68 17.26 13.64 4.26
C LEU A 68 18.14 14.34 5.29
N VAL A 69 19.20 13.69 5.78
CA VAL A 69 20.14 14.29 6.75
C VAL A 69 20.79 15.54 6.17
N ASN A 70 21.28 15.48 4.92
CA ASN A 70 21.86 16.66 4.26
C ASN A 70 20.85 17.81 4.13
N TYR A 71 19.59 17.50 3.81
CA TYR A 71 18.51 18.48 3.74
C TYR A 71 18.25 19.14 5.09
N VAL A 72 18.11 18.32 6.15
CA VAL A 72 17.89 18.81 7.53
C VAL A 72 19.04 19.69 7.99
N ASP A 73 20.29 19.32 7.70
CA ASP A 73 21.48 20.12 8.04
C ASP A 73 21.52 21.45 7.27
N THR A 74 21.04 21.45 6.02
CA THR A 74 20.86 22.67 5.25
C THR A 74 19.82 23.60 5.90
N MET A 75 18.68 23.04 6.35
CA MET A 75 17.67 23.80 7.09
C MET A 75 18.23 24.35 8.40
N ARG A 76 18.94 23.53 9.18
CA ARG A 76 19.58 23.93 10.44
C ARG A 76 20.62 25.04 10.23
N SER A 77 21.38 24.97 9.13
CA SER A 77 22.35 26.00 8.77
C SER A 77 21.70 27.31 8.35
N THR A 78 20.51 27.26 7.74
CA THR A 78 19.79 28.42 7.20
C THR A 78 18.97 29.13 8.26
N TYR A 79 18.23 28.37 9.08
CA TYR A 79 17.26 28.91 10.04
C TYR A 79 17.74 28.87 11.50
N GLY A 80 18.91 28.26 11.75
CA GLY A 80 19.42 27.98 13.10
C GLY A 80 18.96 26.62 13.61
N ALA A 81 19.89 25.85 14.20
CA ALA A 81 19.63 24.47 14.62
C ALA A 81 18.45 24.35 15.61
N ASP A 82 18.31 25.31 16.52
CA ASP A 82 17.25 25.32 17.53
C ASP A 82 15.85 25.63 16.95
N ASN A 83 15.80 26.17 15.73
CA ASN A 83 14.55 26.52 15.03
C ASN A 83 14.08 25.42 14.06
N VAL A 84 14.78 24.28 13.99
CA VAL A 84 14.44 23.18 13.08
C VAL A 84 14.12 21.93 13.88
N ALA A 85 13.00 21.27 13.55
CA ALA A 85 12.66 19.94 14.03
C ALA A 85 12.62 18.94 12.87
N LEU A 86 12.99 17.69 13.13
CA LEU A 86 12.77 16.55 12.24
C LEU A 86 11.79 15.59 12.91
N VAL A 87 10.69 15.27 12.21
CA VAL A 87 9.60 14.47 12.77
C VAL A 87 9.17 13.35 11.81
N ASP A 88 8.61 12.29 12.37
CA ASP A 88 8.07 11.16 11.60
C ASP A 88 6.60 10.92 11.94
N ALA A 89 5.78 10.72 10.93
CA ALA A 89 4.35 10.47 11.06
C ALA A 89 3.97 8.98 10.91
N GLY A 90 4.89 8.07 11.28
CA GLY A 90 4.65 6.63 11.41
C GLY A 90 4.93 5.79 10.16
N ASP A 91 4.83 4.49 10.33
CA ASP A 91 5.10 3.46 9.33
C ASP A 91 6.55 3.48 8.80
N ALA A 92 7.52 3.57 9.70
CA ALA A 92 8.93 3.61 9.34
C ALA A 92 9.59 2.21 9.30
N VAL A 93 9.23 1.29 10.21
CA VAL A 93 10.09 0.14 10.59
C VAL A 93 9.82 -1.15 9.83
N GLN A 94 8.74 -1.22 9.05
CA GLN A 94 8.30 -2.41 8.33
C GLN A 94 8.19 -2.12 6.83
N GLY A 95 8.51 -3.08 5.95
CA GLY A 95 8.23 -2.96 4.50
C GLY A 95 9.33 -3.48 3.56
N LYS A 96 10.54 -3.76 4.03
CA LYS A 96 11.68 -4.25 3.25
C LYS A 96 12.44 -5.32 4.01
N ALA A 97 13.33 -6.05 3.30
CA ALA A 97 14.15 -7.11 3.89
C ALA A 97 14.93 -6.67 5.14
N MET A 98 15.43 -5.43 5.17
CA MET A 98 16.13 -4.91 6.36
C MET A 98 15.20 -4.87 7.58
N GLY A 99 13.98 -4.36 7.43
CA GLY A 99 12.98 -4.34 8.50
C GLY A 99 12.62 -5.76 8.96
N THR A 100 12.25 -6.62 8.02
CA THR A 100 11.81 -7.99 8.30
C THR A 100 12.90 -8.82 8.99
N LEU A 101 14.15 -8.78 8.50
CA LEU A 101 15.25 -9.57 9.04
C LEU A 101 15.79 -9.07 10.39
N THR A 102 15.50 -7.81 10.74
CA THR A 102 15.97 -7.19 12.01
C THR A 102 14.82 -6.80 12.92
N ASN A 103 13.58 -7.18 12.59
CA ASN A 103 12.36 -6.77 13.30
C ASN A 103 12.33 -5.25 13.58
N GLY A 104 12.74 -4.45 12.59
CA GLY A 104 12.75 -2.99 12.64
C GLY A 104 13.94 -2.33 13.37
N GLU A 105 14.82 -3.09 14.03
CA GLU A 105 15.88 -2.51 14.88
C GLU A 105 16.85 -1.62 14.09
N TYR A 106 17.27 -2.04 12.89
CA TYR A 106 18.19 -1.25 12.06
C TYR A 106 17.58 0.06 11.61
N LEU A 107 16.26 0.10 11.41
CA LEU A 107 15.55 1.33 11.05
C LEU A 107 15.58 2.34 12.20
N ILE A 108 15.33 1.90 13.42
CA ILE A 108 15.43 2.76 14.60
C ILE A 108 16.87 3.29 14.77
N ASP A 109 17.90 2.48 14.50
CA ASP A 109 19.29 2.95 14.56
C ASP A 109 19.59 4.02 13.48
N ILE A 110 19.06 3.85 12.27
CA ILE A 110 19.18 4.85 11.20
C ILE A 110 18.43 6.12 11.59
N MET A 111 17.18 6.03 12.08
CA MET A 111 16.41 7.18 12.57
C MET A 111 17.14 7.92 13.71
N ASN A 112 17.74 7.17 14.64
CA ASN A 112 18.57 7.72 15.71
C ASN A 112 19.79 8.50 15.20
N LYS A 113 20.39 8.02 14.10
CA LYS A 113 21.51 8.69 13.44
C LYS A 113 21.06 9.94 12.69
N CYS A 114 19.87 9.93 12.07
CA CYS A 114 19.28 11.09 11.39
C CYS A 114 18.88 12.21 12.35
N GLY A 115 18.65 11.87 13.64
CA GLY A 115 18.33 12.83 14.67
C GLY A 115 16.87 13.29 14.63
N TYR A 116 15.95 12.35 14.50
CA TYR A 116 14.52 12.62 14.69
C TYR A 116 14.24 13.10 16.12
N ASP A 117 13.46 14.17 16.23
CA ASP A 117 13.05 14.77 17.52
C ASP A 117 11.79 14.07 18.07
N PHE A 118 10.77 13.88 17.20
CA PHE A 118 9.49 13.30 17.56
C PHE A 118 9.04 12.29 16.51
N ALA A 119 8.29 11.27 16.96
CA ALA A 119 7.66 10.27 16.12
C ALA A 119 6.31 9.86 16.69
N ILE A 120 5.49 9.23 15.88
CA ILE A 120 4.26 8.57 16.30
C ILE A 120 4.24 7.13 15.79
N PRO A 121 3.54 6.21 16.44
CA PRO A 121 3.25 4.92 15.82
C PRO A 121 2.25 5.08 14.66
N GLY A 122 2.59 4.56 13.49
CA GLY A 122 1.62 4.16 12.49
C GLY A 122 1.05 2.77 12.80
N ASN A 123 0.40 2.12 11.85
CA ASN A 123 -0.09 0.76 12.08
C ASN A 123 1.02 -0.29 11.93
N HIS A 124 2.01 -0.06 11.09
CA HIS A 124 3.08 -1.01 10.81
C HIS A 124 4.21 -1.03 11.85
N GLU A 125 4.23 -0.14 12.82
CA GLU A 125 5.10 -0.24 13.99
C GLU A 125 4.79 -1.46 14.86
N PHE A 126 3.58 -2.02 14.76
CA PHE A 126 3.09 -3.14 15.57
C PHE A 126 3.21 -4.51 14.88
N ASP A 127 3.66 -4.60 13.63
CA ASP A 127 3.68 -5.82 12.83
C ASP A 127 4.60 -6.91 13.39
N TYR A 128 5.62 -6.52 14.16
CA TYR A 128 6.49 -7.45 14.89
C TYR A 128 5.98 -7.75 16.32
N GLY A 129 4.73 -7.39 16.64
CA GLY A 129 4.07 -7.59 17.92
C GLY A 129 4.43 -6.55 18.98
N MET A 130 3.59 -6.44 20.01
CA MET A 130 3.71 -5.43 21.08
C MET A 130 5.03 -5.50 21.86
N THR A 131 5.60 -6.70 22.05
CA THR A 131 6.89 -6.86 22.75
C THR A 131 8.02 -6.21 21.96
N GLN A 132 8.07 -6.44 20.66
CA GLN A 132 9.08 -5.84 19.79
C GLN A 132 8.83 -4.35 19.64
N PHE A 133 7.58 -3.90 19.46
CA PHE A 133 7.24 -2.48 19.45
C PHE A 133 7.80 -1.73 20.68
N ASN A 134 7.59 -2.27 21.88
CA ASN A 134 8.15 -1.68 23.11
C ASN A 134 9.70 -1.66 23.10
N THR A 135 10.33 -2.67 22.52
CA THR A 135 11.80 -2.72 22.34
C THR A 135 12.27 -1.62 21.39
N LEU A 136 11.59 -1.43 20.26
CA LEU A 136 11.90 -0.40 19.28
C LEU A 136 11.75 1.01 19.86
N VAL A 137 10.65 1.27 20.58
CA VAL A 137 10.43 2.54 21.28
C VAL A 137 11.49 2.82 22.34
N ALA A 138 11.87 1.81 23.13
CA ALA A 138 12.92 1.96 24.13
C ALA A 138 14.32 2.22 23.49
N ARG A 139 14.57 1.76 22.27
CA ARG A 139 15.78 1.98 21.47
C ARG A 139 15.80 3.36 20.81
N ALA A 140 14.63 3.91 20.48
CA ALA A 140 14.47 5.19 19.78
C ALA A 140 14.93 6.36 20.64
N LYS A 141 15.61 7.35 20.01
CA LYS A 141 15.92 8.66 20.62
C LYS A 141 14.79 9.65 20.40
N ALA A 142 14.06 9.51 19.29
CA ALA A 142 12.85 10.28 19.03
C ALA A 142 11.82 10.02 20.14
N LYS A 143 11.17 11.08 20.63
CA LYS A 143 10.08 10.93 21.58
C LYS A 143 8.81 10.51 20.84
N TYR A 144 8.29 9.32 21.16
CA TYR A 144 7.01 8.85 20.65
C TYR A 144 5.84 9.51 21.39
N LEU A 145 4.79 9.86 20.64
CA LEU A 145 3.60 10.57 21.12
C LEU A 145 2.33 9.87 20.65
N SER A 146 1.28 9.87 21.49
CA SER A 146 -0.08 9.49 21.05
C SER A 146 -1.14 9.93 22.07
N CYS A 147 -2.18 10.63 21.60
CA CYS A 147 -3.31 11.05 22.43
C CYS A 147 -4.46 10.03 22.46
N ASN A 148 -4.37 8.94 21.71
CA ASN A 148 -5.46 7.98 21.55
C ASN A 148 -5.04 6.50 21.63
N PHE A 149 -3.76 6.17 21.74
CA PHE A 149 -3.31 4.80 22.01
C PHE A 149 -3.35 4.51 23.50
N THR A 150 -4.23 3.59 23.90
CA THR A 150 -4.65 3.36 25.30
C THR A 150 -4.48 1.89 25.69
N ASP A 151 -3.97 1.64 26.89
CA ASP A 151 -4.12 0.36 27.59
C ASP A 151 -5.53 0.29 28.17
N LEU A 152 -6.40 -0.51 27.59
CA LEU A 152 -7.82 -0.64 27.96
C LEU A 152 -8.02 -1.24 29.37
N ARG A 153 -7.03 -1.95 29.91
CA ARG A 153 -7.07 -2.54 31.27
C ARG A 153 -6.94 -1.47 32.35
N THR A 154 -6.21 -0.39 32.06
CA THR A 154 -5.92 0.70 32.99
C THR A 154 -6.64 2.00 32.64
N GLY A 155 -7.00 2.16 31.36
CA GLY A 155 -7.52 3.40 30.80
C GLY A 155 -6.46 4.48 30.57
N ASN A 156 -5.17 4.17 30.75
CA ASN A 156 -4.08 5.11 30.58
C ASN A 156 -3.60 5.13 29.12
N LEU A 157 -3.14 6.32 28.68
CA LEU A 157 -2.40 6.42 27.41
C LEU A 157 -1.07 5.68 27.50
N MET A 158 -0.65 5.09 26.40
CA MET A 158 0.65 4.41 26.28
C MET A 158 1.81 5.40 26.14
N PHE A 159 1.55 6.62 25.66
CA PHE A 159 2.51 7.71 25.49
C PHE A 159 1.96 9.03 26.01
N ASP A 160 2.83 10.03 26.15
CA ASP A 160 2.38 11.40 26.32
C ASP A 160 1.52 11.81 25.13
N ALA A 161 0.38 12.46 25.38
CA ALA A 161 -0.51 12.93 24.31
C ALA A 161 0.19 13.97 23.40
N TYR A 162 1.02 14.82 24.00
CA TYR A 162 1.80 15.84 23.34
C TYR A 162 3.07 16.17 24.14
N THR A 163 3.96 16.93 23.50
CA THR A 163 5.14 17.52 24.14
C THR A 163 5.32 18.96 23.68
N MET A 164 5.87 19.81 24.55
CA MET A 164 6.14 21.23 24.24
C MET A 164 7.59 21.43 23.89
N ARG A 165 7.86 22.20 22.82
CA ARG A 165 9.20 22.70 22.48
C ARG A 165 9.16 24.23 22.31
N GLU A 166 10.11 24.92 22.92
CA GLU A 166 10.27 26.35 22.77
C GLU A 166 11.21 26.67 21.60
N TYR A 167 10.82 27.64 20.78
CA TYR A 167 11.58 28.14 19.64
C TYR A 167 11.84 29.64 19.78
N GLY A 168 12.93 30.11 19.18
CA GLY A 168 13.36 31.51 19.27
C GLY A 168 14.13 31.81 20.56
N THR A 169 14.42 33.09 20.80
CA THR A 169 15.24 33.57 21.94
C THR A 169 14.58 34.74 22.65
N GLY A 170 14.94 34.96 23.92
CA GLY A 170 14.42 36.08 24.70
C GLY A 170 12.93 35.99 25.03
N ASP A 171 12.27 37.15 25.14
CA ASP A 171 10.84 37.26 25.47
C ASP A 171 9.91 36.95 24.30
N GLY A 172 10.46 36.81 23.07
CA GLY A 172 9.70 36.47 21.86
C GLY A 172 9.59 34.98 21.57
N LYS A 173 9.99 34.09 22.49
CA LYS A 173 9.89 32.65 22.35
C LYS A 173 8.47 32.20 22.03
N LYS A 174 8.36 31.23 21.12
CA LYS A 174 7.12 30.55 20.79
C LYS A 174 7.13 29.12 21.29
N LYS A 175 6.03 28.69 21.86
CA LYS A 175 5.81 27.31 22.30
C LYS A 175 5.02 26.56 21.27
N VAL A 176 5.60 25.50 20.71
CA VAL A 176 4.94 24.57 19.79
C VAL A 176 4.65 23.28 20.54
N ALA A 177 3.38 22.89 20.57
CA ALA A 177 2.98 21.57 21.04
C ALA A 177 3.01 20.60 19.86
N PHE A 178 3.77 19.51 19.97
CA PHE A 178 3.71 18.37 19.07
C PHE A 178 2.79 17.33 19.70
N LEU A 179 1.70 16.99 19.00
CA LEU A 179 0.63 16.08 19.43
C LEU A 179 0.67 14.83 18.56
N GLY A 180 0.49 13.62 19.12
CA GLY A 180 0.44 12.37 18.35
C GLY A 180 -0.98 11.87 18.16
N ILE A 181 -1.32 11.39 16.93
CA ILE A 181 -2.62 10.78 16.60
C ILE A 181 -2.39 9.51 15.79
N CYS A 182 -2.69 8.35 16.36
CA CYS A 182 -2.64 7.06 15.66
C CYS A 182 -3.99 6.76 14.99
N THR A 183 -3.99 6.06 13.86
CA THR A 183 -5.23 5.63 13.21
C THR A 183 -5.91 4.52 14.02
N PRO A 184 -7.24 4.58 14.23
CA PRO A 184 -7.97 3.44 14.77
C PRO A 184 -7.95 2.20 13.86
N GLU A 185 -7.64 2.34 12.56
CA GLU A 185 -7.45 1.22 11.65
C GLU A 185 -6.30 0.30 12.05
N THR A 186 -5.39 0.75 12.92
CA THR A 186 -4.28 -0.04 13.45
C THR A 186 -4.73 -1.40 13.96
N LEU A 187 -5.91 -1.49 14.61
CA LEU A 187 -6.45 -2.76 15.12
C LEU A 187 -6.70 -3.82 14.05
N THR A 188 -6.84 -3.42 12.78
CA THR A 188 -7.14 -4.34 11.67
C THR A 188 -6.15 -4.23 10.51
N LYS A 189 -5.31 -3.21 10.49
CA LYS A 189 -4.26 -2.99 9.48
C LYS A 189 -2.89 -3.50 9.89
N SER A 190 -2.69 -3.71 11.20
CA SER A 190 -1.64 -4.56 11.73
C SER A 190 -2.26 -5.90 12.16
N SER A 191 -1.47 -6.81 12.74
CA SER A 191 -1.96 -8.09 13.25
C SER A 191 -2.84 -7.87 14.48
N PRO A 192 -4.17 -8.13 14.43
CA PRO A 192 -5.09 -7.89 15.55
C PRO A 192 -4.69 -8.58 16.85
N VAL A 193 -4.03 -9.74 16.77
CA VAL A 193 -3.57 -10.48 17.96
C VAL A 193 -2.52 -9.71 18.77
N SER A 194 -1.83 -8.76 18.17
CA SER A 194 -0.88 -7.86 18.88
C SER A 194 -1.56 -7.00 19.93
N PHE A 195 -2.86 -6.80 19.83
CA PHE A 195 -3.65 -5.91 20.70
C PHE A 195 -4.59 -6.66 21.64
N GLN A 196 -4.55 -8.01 21.62
CA GLN A 196 -5.43 -8.90 22.37
C GLN A 196 -4.68 -9.68 23.43
N ASP A 197 -5.41 -10.16 24.43
CA ASP A 197 -4.94 -11.18 25.36
C ASP A 197 -5.16 -12.60 24.79
N GLU A 198 -4.73 -13.63 25.54
CA GLU A 198 -4.87 -15.04 25.14
C GLU A 198 -6.34 -15.49 24.92
N SER A 199 -7.32 -14.74 25.40
CA SER A 199 -8.76 -15.00 25.18
C SER A 199 -9.29 -14.34 23.90
N GLY A 200 -8.50 -13.54 23.19
CA GLY A 200 -8.91 -12.73 22.06
C GLY A 200 -9.61 -11.42 22.46
N THR A 201 -9.55 -11.03 23.73
CA THR A 201 -10.11 -9.76 24.20
C THR A 201 -9.11 -8.64 23.94
N TYR A 202 -9.54 -7.55 23.28
CA TYR A 202 -8.71 -6.38 23.09
C TYR A 202 -8.31 -5.75 24.41
N ILE A 203 -7.02 -5.63 24.65
CA ILE A 203 -6.39 -4.98 25.82
C ILE A 203 -5.74 -3.65 25.46
N TYR A 204 -5.64 -3.33 24.18
CA TYR A 204 -5.22 -2.03 23.65
C TYR A 204 -6.28 -1.50 22.68
N GLY A 205 -6.38 -0.16 22.57
CA GLY A 205 -7.31 0.50 21.67
C GLY A 205 -6.82 1.87 21.21
N PHE A 206 -7.40 2.37 20.13
CA PHE A 206 -7.02 3.63 19.48
C PHE A 206 -8.19 4.61 19.39
N CYS A 207 -9.13 4.55 20.33
CA CYS A 207 -10.36 5.35 20.35
C CYS A 207 -11.28 5.07 19.17
N GLU A 208 -11.33 3.82 18.73
CA GLU A 208 -12.20 3.34 17.67
C GLU A 208 -13.68 3.39 18.10
N ASP A 209 -14.53 3.89 17.22
CA ASP A 209 -16.00 3.77 17.30
C ASP A 209 -16.65 4.05 15.95
N ASP A 210 -17.94 3.73 15.79
CA ASP A 210 -18.66 3.89 14.54
C ASP A 210 -18.96 5.33 14.15
N SER A 211 -18.91 6.24 15.12
CA SER A 211 -19.18 7.67 14.91
C SER A 211 -17.92 8.51 14.65
N GLY A 212 -16.74 8.03 15.06
CA GLY A 212 -15.49 8.79 15.10
C GLY A 212 -15.37 9.71 16.32
N LEU A 213 -16.42 9.84 17.13
CA LEU A 213 -16.46 10.81 18.24
C LEU A 213 -15.44 10.53 19.32
N LYS A 214 -15.14 9.26 19.62
CA LYS A 214 -14.10 8.93 20.61
C LYS A 214 -12.74 9.48 20.21
N LEU A 215 -12.38 9.36 18.91
CA LEU A 215 -11.13 9.90 18.39
C LEU A 215 -11.14 11.43 18.45
N TYR A 216 -12.21 12.09 17.98
CA TYR A 216 -12.31 13.54 17.98
C TYR A 216 -12.23 14.12 19.38
N ASP A 217 -12.89 13.48 20.36
CA ASP A 217 -12.87 13.91 21.77
C ASP A 217 -11.48 13.71 22.39
N ALA A 218 -10.76 12.63 22.06
CA ALA A 218 -9.40 12.41 22.54
C ALA A 218 -8.44 13.49 22.01
N VAL A 219 -8.51 13.77 20.70
CA VAL A 219 -7.72 14.83 20.05
C VAL A 219 -8.07 16.19 20.64
N GLN A 220 -9.36 16.53 20.76
CA GLN A 220 -9.77 17.84 21.29
C GLN A 220 -9.29 18.05 22.73
N ARG A 221 -9.41 17.04 23.61
CA ARG A 221 -8.90 17.14 25.00
C ARG A 221 -7.39 17.40 25.03
N ALA A 222 -6.61 16.73 24.17
CA ALA A 222 -5.16 16.93 24.12
C ALA A 222 -4.79 18.32 23.59
N VAL A 223 -5.51 18.81 22.57
CA VAL A 223 -5.34 20.18 22.04
C VAL A 223 -5.70 21.23 23.10
N ASP A 224 -6.84 21.08 23.77
CA ASP A 224 -7.29 22.01 24.80
C ASP A 224 -6.28 22.09 25.94
N GLN A 225 -5.72 20.95 26.35
CA GLN A 225 -4.68 20.91 27.38
C GLN A 225 -3.39 21.58 26.92
N ALA A 226 -2.92 21.30 25.70
CA ALA A 226 -1.72 21.94 25.14
C ALA A 226 -1.87 23.46 25.07
N ARG A 227 -3.05 23.97 24.66
CA ARG A 227 -3.36 25.39 24.64
C ARG A 227 -3.42 25.98 26.04
N ALA A 228 -4.02 25.26 27.02
CA ALA A 228 -4.05 25.68 28.42
C ALA A 228 -2.66 25.76 29.06
N ASP A 229 -1.72 24.87 28.62
CA ASP A 229 -0.32 24.87 29.05
C ASP A 229 0.51 25.96 28.32
N GLY A 230 -0.13 26.71 27.42
CA GLY A 230 0.44 27.90 26.78
C GLY A 230 1.08 27.64 25.42
N ALA A 231 0.60 26.68 24.67
CA ALA A 231 1.04 26.48 23.28
C ALA A 231 0.59 27.65 22.40
N ASP A 232 1.55 28.31 21.74
CA ASP A 232 1.29 29.30 20.69
C ASP A 232 0.80 28.58 19.41
N TYR A 233 1.39 27.43 19.09
CA TYR A 233 1.04 26.59 17.95
C TYR A 233 0.87 25.13 18.36
N VAL A 234 -0.07 24.42 17.69
CA VAL A 234 -0.30 22.99 17.86
C VAL A 234 -0.07 22.29 16.52
N VAL A 235 0.94 21.43 16.46
CA VAL A 235 1.29 20.59 15.33
C VAL A 235 0.92 19.15 15.67
N ALA A 236 -0.07 18.60 14.99
CA ALA A 236 -0.46 17.21 15.13
C ALA A 236 0.38 16.36 14.14
N LEU A 237 1.13 15.40 14.68
CA LEU A 237 1.70 14.30 13.93
C LEU A 237 0.62 13.23 13.88
N ALA A 238 0.13 12.90 12.70
CA ALA A 238 -1.02 12.03 12.52
C ALA A 238 -0.69 10.88 11.55
N HIS A 239 -1.26 9.73 11.79
CA HIS A 239 -1.21 8.61 10.87
C HIS A 239 -2.64 8.19 10.57
N LEU A 240 -3.35 8.96 9.71
CA LEU A 240 -4.79 8.87 9.50
C LEU A 240 -5.17 8.69 8.02
N GLY A 241 -4.49 9.38 7.12
CA GLY A 241 -4.73 9.33 5.68
C GLY A 241 -6.00 10.04 5.21
N GLN A 242 -6.23 9.98 3.88
CA GLN A 242 -7.37 10.60 3.20
C GLN A 242 -8.14 9.61 2.34
N LYS A 243 -7.48 8.88 1.43
CA LYS A 243 -8.12 7.96 0.48
C LYS A 243 -7.88 6.50 0.85
N GLY A 244 -8.84 5.66 0.51
CA GLY A 244 -8.73 4.22 0.77
C GLY A 244 -8.84 3.85 2.24
N VAL A 245 -9.15 4.81 3.13
CA VAL A 245 -9.25 4.66 4.59
C VAL A 245 -10.67 4.92 5.06
N THR A 246 -10.95 4.58 6.32
CA THR A 246 -12.27 4.79 6.93
C THR A 246 -12.59 6.28 7.06
N ALA A 247 -13.61 6.75 6.34
CA ALA A 247 -13.91 8.17 6.16
C ALA A 247 -14.00 8.98 7.46
N ARG A 248 -14.59 8.40 8.54
CA ARG A 248 -14.70 9.06 9.84
C ARG A 248 -13.37 9.24 10.57
N TRP A 249 -12.33 8.53 10.18
CA TRP A 249 -11.00 8.60 10.81
C TRP A 249 -9.95 9.30 9.96
N THR A 250 -10.33 9.89 8.82
CA THR A 250 -9.41 10.68 8.00
C THR A 250 -8.94 11.94 8.74
N SER A 251 -7.75 12.44 8.40
CA SER A 251 -7.22 13.67 8.97
C SER A 251 -8.13 14.87 8.71
N THR A 252 -8.78 14.95 7.54
CA THR A 252 -9.79 15.99 7.25
C THR A 252 -11.04 15.86 8.12
N SER A 253 -11.48 14.65 8.46
CA SER A 253 -12.60 14.44 9.38
C SER A 253 -12.25 14.83 10.79
N VAL A 254 -11.03 14.53 11.27
CA VAL A 254 -10.53 15.00 12.57
C VAL A 254 -10.47 16.52 12.60
N VAL A 255 -9.92 17.17 11.58
CA VAL A 255 -9.87 18.63 11.47
C VAL A 255 -11.27 19.22 11.50
N ALA A 256 -12.21 18.71 10.70
CA ALA A 256 -13.59 19.24 10.63
C ALA A 256 -14.36 19.12 11.95
N ASN A 257 -13.97 18.18 12.84
CA ASN A 257 -14.64 17.93 14.12
C ASN A 257 -13.88 18.46 15.35
N THR A 258 -12.72 19.07 15.16
CA THR A 258 -11.88 19.63 16.23
C THR A 258 -11.58 21.11 16.01
N SER A 259 -10.92 21.75 16.97
CA SER A 259 -10.45 23.14 16.83
C SER A 259 -9.15 23.34 17.61
N GLY A 260 -8.37 24.35 17.21
CA GLY A 260 -7.14 24.70 17.91
C GLY A 260 -5.90 23.93 17.40
N ILE A 261 -6.01 23.07 16.41
CA ILE A 261 -4.88 22.53 15.65
C ILE A 261 -4.52 23.55 14.56
N ASP A 262 -3.23 23.81 14.37
CA ASP A 262 -2.73 24.70 13.30
C ASP A 262 -2.21 23.92 12.11
N VAL A 263 -1.55 22.77 12.37
CA VAL A 263 -0.93 21.90 11.36
C VAL A 263 -1.22 20.44 11.67
N VAL A 264 -1.51 19.67 10.62
CA VAL A 264 -1.50 18.19 10.65
C VAL A 264 -0.43 17.71 9.66
N ILE A 265 0.54 16.98 10.15
CA ILE A 265 1.51 16.22 9.36
C ILE A 265 1.02 14.78 9.36
N ASP A 266 0.58 14.28 8.20
CA ASP A 266 -0.17 13.04 8.05
C ASP A 266 0.63 11.91 7.40
N GLY A 267 0.12 10.68 7.47
CA GLY A 267 0.63 9.46 6.85
C GLY A 267 -0.50 8.52 6.44
N HIS A 268 -0.22 7.21 6.36
CA HIS A 268 -1.16 6.09 6.20
C HIS A 268 -1.69 5.85 4.77
N SER A 269 -2.12 6.89 4.05
CA SER A 269 -2.68 6.73 2.69
C SER A 269 -1.64 6.83 1.57
N HIS A 270 -0.36 7.07 1.91
CA HIS A 270 0.77 7.16 0.96
C HIS A 270 0.61 8.24 -0.11
N GLU A 271 -0.16 9.29 0.16
CA GLU A 271 -0.42 10.35 -0.80
C GLU A 271 0.58 11.50 -0.69
N LEU A 272 0.82 12.20 -1.80
CA LEU A 272 1.56 13.47 -1.80
C LEU A 272 0.57 14.61 -1.90
N TYR A 273 0.34 15.33 -0.81
CA TYR A 273 -0.55 16.50 -0.81
C TYR A 273 -0.18 17.56 0.22
N ALA A 274 -0.67 18.79 -0.02
CA ALA A 274 -0.77 19.86 0.94
C ALA A 274 -2.09 20.62 0.70
N GLN A 275 -2.88 20.85 1.75
CA GLN A 275 -4.21 21.44 1.67
C GLN A 275 -4.56 22.20 2.96
N THR A 276 -5.63 22.98 2.93
CA THR A 276 -6.10 23.78 4.08
C THR A 276 -7.60 23.57 4.33
N PRO A 277 -8.03 22.37 4.80
CA PRO A 277 -9.42 22.17 5.22
C PRO A 277 -9.81 23.10 6.39
N LEU A 278 -11.11 23.33 6.53
CA LEU A 278 -11.64 24.15 7.62
C LEU A 278 -11.93 23.27 8.84
N ASN A 279 -11.54 23.77 10.02
CA ASN A 279 -11.90 23.17 11.31
C ASN A 279 -13.37 23.44 11.69
N LYS A 280 -13.83 22.86 12.80
CA LYS A 280 -15.21 23.03 13.26
C LYS A 280 -15.66 24.48 13.50
N ASN A 281 -14.71 25.42 13.63
CA ASN A 281 -14.95 26.85 13.80
C ASN A 281 -14.80 27.65 12.48
N GLY A 282 -14.59 26.98 11.34
CA GLY A 282 -14.41 27.61 10.04
C GLY A 282 -13.02 28.23 9.82
N GLN A 283 -12.01 27.85 10.60
CA GLN A 283 -10.64 28.32 10.46
C GLN A 283 -9.83 27.31 9.63
N PRO A 284 -8.93 27.77 8.73
CA PRO A 284 -8.08 26.88 7.95
C PRO A 284 -7.04 26.19 8.83
N VAL A 285 -6.85 24.88 8.61
CA VAL A 285 -5.80 24.05 9.22
C VAL A 285 -4.94 23.51 8.11
N LEU A 286 -3.63 23.65 8.20
CA LEU A 286 -2.73 23.12 7.20
C LEU A 286 -2.59 21.60 7.39
N VAL A 287 -2.81 20.80 6.32
CA VAL A 287 -2.65 19.34 6.32
C VAL A 287 -1.71 18.95 5.19
N THR A 288 -0.68 18.13 5.48
CA THR A 288 0.35 17.74 4.49
C THR A 288 0.80 16.30 4.69
N GLN A 289 1.17 15.63 3.59
CA GLN A 289 1.73 14.27 3.54
C GLN A 289 2.74 14.17 2.38
N THR A 290 3.76 13.32 2.46
CA THR A 290 4.91 13.26 1.54
C THR A 290 5.01 11.99 0.69
N GLY A 291 3.91 11.29 0.49
CA GLY A 291 3.93 10.00 -0.23
C GLY A 291 4.39 8.86 0.66
N THR A 292 5.22 7.98 0.14
CA THR A 292 5.75 6.79 0.84
C THR A 292 7.21 6.55 0.44
N GLN A 293 7.92 5.70 1.17
CA GLN A 293 9.26 5.21 0.81
C GLN A 293 10.29 6.32 0.49
N LEU A 294 10.19 7.46 1.19
CA LEU A 294 11.03 8.64 0.96
C LEU A 294 11.05 9.11 -0.50
N VAL A 295 9.94 8.93 -1.25
CA VAL A 295 9.80 9.57 -2.58
C VAL A 295 9.82 11.08 -2.47
N GLY A 296 9.42 11.62 -1.31
CA GLY A 296 9.39 13.05 -1.01
C GLY A 296 9.84 13.38 0.41
N ILE A 297 10.11 14.66 0.64
CA ILE A 297 10.32 15.25 1.96
C ILE A 297 9.33 16.39 2.12
N GLY A 298 8.78 16.53 3.32
CA GLY A 298 7.91 17.64 3.68
C GLY A 298 8.62 18.68 4.52
N GLN A 299 8.19 19.92 4.34
CA GLN A 299 8.61 21.06 5.14
C GLN A 299 7.39 21.88 5.52
N VAL A 300 7.24 22.14 6.81
CA VAL A 300 6.31 23.14 7.33
C VAL A 300 7.11 24.31 7.88
N VAL A 301 6.73 25.52 7.51
CA VAL A 301 7.33 26.75 8.02
C VAL A 301 6.26 27.54 8.76
N ILE A 302 6.46 27.75 10.04
CA ILE A 302 5.67 28.67 10.86
C ILE A 302 6.46 29.96 10.97
N ASN A 303 5.89 31.07 10.50
CA ASN A 303 6.48 32.39 10.60
C ASN A 303 5.73 33.22 11.66
N PRO A 304 6.26 33.34 12.89
CA PRO A 304 5.58 34.06 13.97
C PRO A 304 5.42 35.55 13.71
N ALA A 305 6.31 36.16 12.91
CA ALA A 305 6.27 37.60 12.61
C ALA A 305 5.06 37.98 11.73
N THR A 306 4.59 37.06 10.88
CA THR A 306 3.47 37.28 9.96
C THR A 306 2.24 36.43 10.31
N ASP A 307 2.34 35.59 11.32
CA ASP A 307 1.33 34.59 11.69
C ASP A 307 0.89 33.71 10.50
N THR A 308 1.89 33.31 9.70
CA THR A 308 1.67 32.54 8.47
C THR A 308 2.26 31.14 8.66
N ILE A 309 1.50 30.12 8.26
CA ILE A 309 1.96 28.75 8.19
C ILE A 309 1.90 28.29 6.75
N THR A 310 3.01 27.76 6.25
CA THR A 310 3.11 27.23 4.89
C THR A 310 3.63 25.81 4.91
N ALA A 311 3.15 24.97 4.01
CA ALA A 311 3.67 23.64 3.78
C ALA A 311 4.20 23.52 2.35
N TYR A 312 5.21 22.71 2.25
CA TYR A 312 5.79 22.25 1.02
C TYR A 312 6.04 20.74 1.15
N ALA A 313 5.57 19.97 0.18
CA ALA A 313 5.94 18.57 0.04
C ALA A 313 6.29 18.32 -1.43
N SER A 314 7.40 17.66 -1.69
CA SER A 314 7.92 17.46 -3.05
C SER A 314 8.49 16.06 -3.19
N ASP A 315 8.19 15.44 -4.33
CA ASP A 315 8.96 14.35 -4.90
C ASP A 315 9.76 14.84 -6.13
N TYR A 316 10.41 13.92 -6.85
CA TYR A 316 11.18 14.29 -8.05
C TYR A 316 10.32 14.81 -9.21
N ALA A 317 9.04 14.51 -9.25
CA ALA A 317 8.14 14.79 -10.37
C ALA A 317 7.14 15.90 -10.05
N LYS A 318 6.76 16.07 -8.78
CA LYS A 318 5.66 16.93 -8.37
C LYS A 318 5.99 17.66 -7.06
N THR A 319 5.63 18.93 -7.03
CA THR A 319 5.64 19.75 -5.81
C THR A 319 4.23 20.19 -5.49
N VAL A 320 3.85 20.08 -4.23
CA VAL A 320 2.59 20.59 -3.69
C VAL A 320 2.87 21.58 -2.58
N THR A 321 2.06 22.63 -2.52
CA THR A 321 2.20 23.69 -1.51
C THR A 321 0.85 24.09 -0.97
N ALA A 322 0.80 24.48 0.30
CA ALA A 322 -0.37 25.07 0.92
C ALA A 322 0.04 26.20 1.88
N SER A 323 -0.87 27.13 2.14
CA SER A 323 -0.66 28.24 3.08
C SER A 323 -1.96 28.57 3.79
N THR A 324 -1.90 28.89 5.08
CA THR A 324 -3.05 29.38 5.85
C THR A 324 -3.44 30.80 5.47
N THR A 325 -2.59 31.49 4.73
CA THR A 325 -2.81 32.83 4.17
C THR A 325 -2.41 32.83 2.68
N ASN A 326 -2.52 33.97 1.99
CA ASN A 326 -2.04 34.11 0.62
C ASN A 326 -0.51 34.24 0.50
N GLY A 327 0.24 33.84 1.51
CA GLY A 327 1.70 33.86 1.52
C GLY A 327 2.29 32.75 0.64
N THR A 328 3.45 33.01 0.04
CA THR A 328 4.27 32.01 -0.64
C THR A 328 5.32 31.48 0.32
N ALA A 329 5.51 30.15 0.38
CA ALA A 329 6.60 29.55 1.12
C ALA A 329 7.94 29.86 0.42
N SER A 330 8.94 30.26 1.20
CA SER A 330 10.34 30.24 0.73
C SER A 330 10.81 28.79 0.80
N ILE A 331 11.00 28.18 -0.36
CA ILE A 331 11.36 26.76 -0.48
C ILE A 331 12.86 26.67 -0.75
N ILE A 332 13.54 25.76 -0.05
CA ILE A 332 14.91 25.39 -0.38
C ILE A 332 14.85 24.07 -1.16
N GLU A 333 14.97 24.16 -2.47
CA GLU A 333 14.95 23.02 -3.40
C GLU A 333 16.37 22.49 -3.63
N THR A 334 17.05 21.93 -2.64
CA THR A 334 18.37 21.33 -2.88
C THR A 334 18.41 19.89 -2.39
N TRP A 335 18.21 18.97 -3.33
CA TRP A 335 18.24 17.53 -3.14
C TRP A 335 19.59 16.87 -3.51
N ASP A 336 20.60 17.66 -3.90
CA ASP A 336 21.82 17.12 -4.51
C ASP A 336 22.89 16.70 -3.50
N GLY A 337 22.75 17.10 -2.23
CA GLY A 337 23.69 16.78 -1.17
C GLY A 337 23.39 15.44 -0.51
N ILE A 338 24.46 14.71 -0.17
CA ILE A 338 24.41 13.43 0.56
C ILE A 338 25.26 13.55 1.82
N ASP A 339 24.72 13.18 2.98
CA ASP A 339 25.53 12.96 4.18
C ASP A 339 26.34 11.67 4.05
N ALA A 340 27.63 11.79 3.85
CA ALA A 340 28.53 10.65 3.61
C ALA A 340 28.60 9.69 4.81
N ALA A 341 28.44 10.20 6.03
CA ALA A 341 28.50 9.37 7.23
C ALA A 341 27.25 8.52 7.40
N THR A 342 26.08 9.05 7.07
CA THR A 342 24.82 8.28 7.04
C THR A 342 24.81 7.28 5.90
N ALA A 343 25.26 7.67 4.70
CA ALA A 343 25.38 6.75 3.57
C ALA A 343 26.29 5.55 3.91
N ALA A 344 27.50 5.83 4.45
CA ALA A 344 28.42 4.77 4.84
C ALA A 344 27.87 3.85 5.95
N TYR A 345 27.10 4.40 6.89
CA TYR A 345 26.44 3.63 7.93
C TYR A 345 25.40 2.66 7.37
N ILE A 346 24.53 3.14 6.47
CA ILE A 346 23.51 2.32 5.80
C ILE A 346 24.16 1.19 4.99
N VAL A 347 25.19 1.51 4.19
CA VAL A 347 25.96 0.51 3.42
C VAL A 347 26.55 -0.56 4.35
N GLY A 348 27.03 -0.18 5.54
CA GLY A 348 27.52 -1.12 6.55
C GLY A 348 26.44 -2.11 7.01
N LEU A 349 25.24 -1.61 7.34
CA LEU A 349 24.11 -2.46 7.76
C LEU A 349 23.63 -3.38 6.63
N GLN A 350 23.55 -2.86 5.40
CA GLN A 350 23.18 -3.66 4.23
C GLN A 350 24.20 -4.78 3.97
N ALA A 351 25.49 -4.51 4.11
CA ALA A 351 26.53 -5.51 3.92
C ALA A 351 26.47 -6.68 4.95
N GLU A 352 25.94 -6.43 6.14
CA GLU A 352 25.70 -7.48 7.14
C GLU A 352 24.59 -8.45 6.67
N LEU A 353 23.57 -7.94 5.99
CA LEU A 353 22.43 -8.72 5.52
C LEU A 353 22.64 -9.33 4.13
N ALA A 354 23.60 -8.83 3.35
CA ALA A 354 23.80 -9.20 1.94
C ALA A 354 23.94 -10.71 1.71
N LYS A 355 24.60 -11.44 2.63
CA LYS A 355 24.76 -12.90 2.51
C LYS A 355 23.44 -13.66 2.51
N ILE A 356 22.41 -13.09 3.12
CA ILE A 356 21.07 -13.66 3.20
C ILE A 356 20.25 -13.14 2.02
N THR A 357 20.21 -11.84 1.80
CA THR A 357 19.34 -11.18 0.84
C THR A 357 19.76 -11.38 -0.61
N GLU A 358 21.07 -11.49 -0.90
CA GLU A 358 21.59 -11.66 -2.26
C GLU A 358 21.56 -13.12 -2.77
N ARG A 359 21.02 -14.06 -1.99
CA ARG A 359 20.86 -15.44 -2.44
C ARG A 359 19.88 -15.52 -3.60
N VAL A 360 20.37 -15.85 -4.80
CA VAL A 360 19.53 -16.04 -5.99
C VAL A 360 18.63 -17.27 -5.82
N ILE A 361 17.33 -17.07 -5.99
CA ILE A 361 16.28 -18.09 -5.92
C ILE A 361 15.93 -18.60 -7.32
N GLY A 362 15.86 -17.70 -8.29
CA GLY A 362 15.53 -17.96 -9.69
C GLY A 362 15.78 -16.74 -10.56
N THR A 363 15.12 -16.69 -11.71
CA THR A 363 15.17 -15.55 -12.64
C THR A 363 13.77 -15.13 -13.05
N SER A 364 13.61 -13.89 -13.52
CA SER A 364 12.40 -13.43 -14.18
C SER A 364 12.72 -12.89 -15.57
N ASP A 365 11.99 -13.34 -16.59
CA ASP A 365 12.06 -12.80 -17.96
C ASP A 365 11.18 -11.56 -18.13
N VAL A 366 10.29 -11.29 -17.17
CA VAL A 366 9.25 -10.25 -17.23
C VAL A 366 9.28 -9.39 -15.97
N ARG A 367 8.78 -8.17 -16.07
CA ARG A 367 8.49 -7.34 -14.90
C ARG A 367 7.19 -7.79 -14.25
N LEU A 368 7.17 -7.94 -12.92
CA LEU A 368 5.98 -8.18 -12.12
C LEU A 368 5.66 -6.92 -11.29
N VAL A 369 4.39 -6.48 -11.28
CA VAL A 369 4.01 -5.14 -10.85
C VAL A 369 3.09 -5.17 -9.63
N ALA A 370 3.50 -4.48 -8.56
CA ALA A 370 2.65 -4.06 -7.44
C ALA A 370 2.35 -2.56 -7.50
N LEU A 371 3.33 -1.79 -8.00
CA LEU A 371 3.31 -0.33 -8.10
C LEU A 371 3.32 0.09 -9.57
N GLU A 372 2.65 1.18 -9.89
CA GLU A 372 2.71 1.83 -11.20
C GLU A 372 4.14 2.34 -11.50
N ASP A 373 4.34 2.89 -12.70
CA ASP A 373 5.65 3.41 -13.13
C ASP A 373 6.14 4.64 -12.33
N ASP A 374 5.27 5.23 -11.52
CA ASP A 374 5.63 6.34 -10.62
C ASP A 374 6.27 5.86 -9.29
N ASP A 375 6.35 4.53 -9.07
CA ASP A 375 6.91 3.84 -7.91
C ASP A 375 6.24 4.16 -6.55
N TYR A 376 5.06 4.81 -6.56
CA TYR A 376 4.29 5.10 -5.34
C TYR A 376 2.79 4.84 -5.46
N THR A 377 2.22 4.72 -6.67
CA THR A 377 0.82 4.37 -6.87
C THR A 377 0.65 2.85 -6.85
N TRP A 378 -0.16 2.36 -5.91
CA TRP A 378 -0.38 0.93 -5.70
C TRP A 378 -1.38 0.35 -6.71
N ALA A 379 -0.89 -0.19 -7.83
CA ALA A 379 -1.67 -0.89 -8.84
C ALA A 379 -2.46 -2.07 -8.25
N VAL A 380 -1.77 -2.93 -7.49
CA VAL A 380 -2.32 -4.14 -6.87
C VAL A 380 -3.45 -3.89 -5.86
N ARG A 381 -3.64 -2.64 -5.42
CA ARG A 381 -4.74 -2.21 -4.54
C ARG A 381 -5.95 -1.65 -5.30
N ALA A 382 -5.80 -1.40 -6.60
CA ALA A 382 -6.82 -0.77 -7.44
C ALA A 382 -7.36 -1.71 -8.52
N HIS A 383 -6.56 -2.66 -9.00
CA HIS A 383 -6.92 -3.62 -10.06
C HIS A 383 -6.06 -4.89 -9.99
N GLU A 384 -6.33 -5.83 -10.88
CA GLU A 384 -5.51 -7.03 -11.07
C GLU A 384 -4.10 -6.66 -11.54
N THR A 385 -3.09 -7.39 -11.09
CA THR A 385 -1.73 -7.30 -11.59
C THR A 385 -1.10 -8.67 -11.78
N ASN A 386 -0.12 -8.77 -12.66
CA ASN A 386 0.61 -10.02 -12.87
C ASN A 386 1.37 -10.51 -11.62
N LEU A 387 1.81 -9.59 -10.75
CA LEU A 387 2.40 -9.95 -9.46
C LEU A 387 1.35 -10.48 -8.48
N GLY A 388 0.16 -9.87 -8.48
CA GLY A 388 -0.97 -10.38 -7.71
C GLY A 388 -1.34 -11.81 -8.08
N ASP A 389 -1.41 -12.08 -9.38
CA ASP A 389 -1.64 -13.43 -9.91
C ASP A 389 -0.54 -14.39 -9.50
N PHE A 390 0.74 -14.01 -9.66
CA PHE A 390 1.89 -14.83 -9.28
C PHE A 390 1.88 -15.22 -7.80
N VAL A 391 1.60 -14.27 -6.91
CA VAL A 391 1.56 -14.54 -5.45
C VAL A 391 0.39 -15.46 -5.10
N ALA A 392 -0.80 -15.20 -5.67
CA ALA A 392 -1.97 -16.05 -5.43
C ALA A 392 -1.78 -17.48 -5.97
N ASP A 393 -1.13 -17.63 -7.13
CA ASP A 393 -0.76 -18.93 -7.70
C ASP A 393 0.24 -19.69 -6.81
N ALA A 394 1.24 -18.98 -6.27
CA ALA A 394 2.21 -19.56 -5.35
C ALA A 394 1.55 -20.07 -4.05
N TYR A 395 0.58 -19.36 -3.51
CA TYR A 395 -0.16 -19.79 -2.33
C TYR A 395 -0.95 -21.08 -2.60
N LEU A 396 -1.64 -21.11 -3.74
CA LEU A 396 -2.41 -22.28 -4.15
C LEU A 396 -1.51 -23.49 -4.41
N ALA A 397 -0.37 -23.28 -5.06
CA ALA A 397 0.63 -24.31 -5.34
C ALA A 397 1.22 -24.90 -4.04
N LEU A 398 1.53 -24.07 -3.04
CA LEU A 398 2.04 -24.56 -1.74
C LEU A 398 1.06 -25.53 -1.09
N ALA A 399 -0.24 -25.24 -1.14
CA ALA A 399 -1.26 -26.16 -0.61
C ALA A 399 -1.26 -27.49 -1.37
N TRP A 400 -1.18 -27.45 -2.69
CA TRP A 400 -1.12 -28.66 -3.54
C TRP A 400 0.15 -29.49 -3.27
N HIS A 401 1.31 -28.87 -3.09
CA HIS A 401 2.55 -29.55 -2.69
C HIS A 401 2.40 -30.22 -1.32
N GLY A 402 1.65 -29.61 -0.40
CA GLY A 402 1.28 -30.20 0.90
C GLY A 402 0.19 -31.28 0.81
N GLY A 403 -0.28 -31.65 -0.40
CA GLY A 403 -1.34 -32.65 -0.59
C GLY A 403 -2.76 -32.12 -0.32
N VAL A 404 -2.93 -30.83 -0.17
CA VAL A 404 -4.23 -30.17 0.02
C VAL A 404 -4.75 -29.69 -1.33
N MET A 405 -5.78 -30.36 -1.86
CA MET A 405 -6.46 -29.93 -3.09
C MET A 405 -7.36 -28.73 -2.78
N ALA A 406 -6.73 -27.54 -2.69
CA ALA A 406 -7.45 -26.30 -2.49
C ALA A 406 -8.09 -25.84 -3.82
N ASP A 407 -9.27 -25.21 -3.73
CA ASP A 407 -10.03 -24.71 -4.87
C ASP A 407 -9.54 -23.33 -5.31
N VAL A 408 -9.15 -22.48 -4.35
CA VAL A 408 -8.84 -21.06 -4.57
C VAL A 408 -7.71 -20.56 -3.66
N GLY A 409 -6.89 -19.64 -4.18
CA GLY A 409 -5.86 -18.92 -3.44
C GLY A 409 -6.16 -17.41 -3.42
N PHE A 410 -5.89 -16.74 -2.31
CA PHE A 410 -6.12 -15.31 -2.12
C PHE A 410 -4.94 -14.63 -1.46
N VAL A 411 -4.67 -13.40 -1.90
CA VAL A 411 -3.77 -12.46 -1.22
C VAL A 411 -4.35 -11.05 -1.33
N ASN A 412 -4.35 -10.30 -0.23
CA ASN A 412 -4.78 -8.90 -0.27
C ASN A 412 -3.71 -8.01 -0.91
N GLY A 413 -4.13 -6.99 -1.66
CA GLY A 413 -3.23 -6.05 -2.31
C GLY A 413 -2.31 -5.30 -1.33
N GLY A 414 -2.73 -5.16 -0.06
CA GLY A 414 -1.91 -4.59 1.02
C GLY A 414 -0.72 -5.47 1.41
N GLY A 415 -0.80 -6.77 1.17
CA GLY A 415 0.25 -7.76 1.46
C GLY A 415 1.39 -7.78 0.42
N ILE A 416 1.24 -7.16 -0.75
CA ILE A 416 2.21 -7.16 -1.85
C ILE A 416 2.88 -5.79 -1.93
N ARG A 417 4.21 -5.71 -1.66
CA ARG A 417 4.87 -4.45 -1.28
C ARG A 417 5.99 -3.97 -2.20
N ALA A 418 6.40 -4.72 -3.20
CA ALA A 418 7.46 -4.34 -4.15
C ALA A 418 7.25 -4.98 -5.51
N ASN A 419 7.81 -4.36 -6.57
CA ASN A 419 7.88 -4.95 -7.90
C ASN A 419 9.03 -5.98 -7.97
N ILE A 420 8.94 -6.93 -8.94
CA ILE A 420 10.07 -7.77 -9.34
C ILE A 420 10.49 -7.34 -10.75
N GLU A 421 11.75 -6.95 -10.90
CA GLU A 421 12.31 -6.57 -12.20
C GLU A 421 12.88 -7.79 -12.95
N PRO A 422 12.97 -7.75 -14.30
CA PRO A 422 13.62 -8.81 -15.07
C PRO A 422 15.09 -9.02 -14.67
N GLY A 423 15.51 -10.26 -14.54
CA GLY A 423 16.87 -10.66 -14.14
C GLY A 423 16.88 -11.72 -13.05
N ASP A 424 17.94 -11.74 -12.23
CA ASP A 424 17.99 -12.62 -11.07
C ASP A 424 16.96 -12.17 -10.02
N VAL A 425 16.22 -13.13 -9.50
CA VAL A 425 15.29 -12.95 -8.37
C VAL A 425 15.97 -13.48 -7.12
N THR A 426 16.23 -12.61 -6.17
CA THR A 426 16.93 -12.94 -4.93
C THR A 426 15.94 -13.21 -3.77
N TYR A 427 16.43 -13.76 -2.69
CA TYR A 427 15.64 -13.93 -1.47
C TYR A 427 15.20 -12.58 -0.89
N GLY A 428 16.04 -11.54 -1.01
CA GLY A 428 15.69 -10.18 -0.61
C GLY A 428 14.51 -9.61 -1.41
N ASP A 429 14.50 -9.82 -2.74
CA ASP A 429 13.37 -9.38 -3.58
C ASP A 429 12.05 -10.03 -3.15
N LEU A 430 12.08 -11.32 -2.80
CA LEU A 430 10.86 -12.02 -2.34
C LEU A 430 10.39 -11.55 -0.95
N ILE A 431 11.33 -11.23 -0.04
CA ILE A 431 10.98 -10.58 1.24
C ILE A 431 10.40 -9.18 0.98
N ASP A 432 10.97 -8.41 0.05
CA ASP A 432 10.44 -7.08 -0.27
C ASP A 432 9.02 -7.14 -0.86
N VAL A 433 8.71 -8.20 -1.61
CA VAL A 433 7.34 -8.47 -2.11
C VAL A 433 6.40 -8.84 -0.96
N GLN A 434 6.82 -9.70 -0.04
CA GLN A 434 6.02 -10.21 1.09
C GLN A 434 6.77 -10.02 2.42
N PRO A 435 6.84 -8.78 2.96
CA PRO A 435 7.73 -8.48 4.09
C PRO A 435 7.16 -8.83 5.47
N TYR A 436 5.93 -9.33 5.53
CA TYR A 436 5.25 -9.62 6.81
C TYR A 436 5.60 -10.98 7.40
N ASN A 437 6.17 -11.88 6.58
CA ASN A 437 6.51 -13.25 6.99
C ASN A 437 5.30 -13.99 7.56
N ASN A 438 4.13 -13.82 6.92
CA ASN A 438 2.89 -14.45 7.37
C ASN A 438 2.94 -15.95 7.20
N GLN A 439 2.33 -16.66 8.13
CA GLN A 439 2.06 -18.08 7.96
C GLN A 439 0.83 -18.29 7.08
N LEU A 440 0.94 -19.14 6.05
CA LEU A 440 -0.19 -19.54 5.25
C LEU A 440 -1.02 -20.59 5.98
N CYS A 441 -2.31 -20.61 5.68
CA CYS A 441 -3.25 -21.61 6.14
C CYS A 441 -4.32 -21.87 5.09
N TYR A 442 -5.03 -22.98 5.21
CA TYR A 442 -6.25 -23.19 4.45
C TYR A 442 -7.44 -23.38 5.40
N VAL A 443 -8.61 -23.01 4.89
CA VAL A 443 -9.90 -23.25 5.53
C VAL A 443 -10.85 -23.94 4.54
N ASP A 444 -11.76 -24.71 5.08
CA ASP A 444 -12.93 -25.20 4.37
C ASP A 444 -14.09 -24.26 4.72
N THR A 445 -14.49 -23.38 3.78
CA THR A 445 -15.42 -22.29 4.03
C THR A 445 -16.60 -22.28 3.06
N LEU A 446 -17.70 -21.61 3.41
CA LEU A 446 -18.85 -21.45 2.51
C LEU A 446 -18.53 -20.48 1.37
N GLY A 447 -19.10 -20.73 0.18
CA GLY A 447 -19.02 -19.80 -0.94
C GLY A 447 -19.55 -18.39 -0.60
N GLN A 448 -20.50 -18.29 0.33
CA GLN A 448 -20.95 -17.00 0.85
C GLN A 448 -19.80 -16.20 1.48
N ASN A 449 -18.94 -16.83 2.28
CA ASN A 449 -17.78 -16.16 2.90
C ASN A 449 -16.77 -15.70 1.85
N ILE A 450 -16.61 -16.44 0.74
CA ILE A 450 -15.78 -16.03 -0.40
C ILE A 450 -16.39 -14.80 -1.07
N LEU A 451 -17.69 -14.80 -1.33
CA LEU A 451 -18.37 -13.63 -1.92
C LEU A 451 -18.25 -12.40 -1.02
N ASP A 452 -18.44 -12.58 0.29
CA ASP A 452 -18.34 -11.51 1.28
C ASP A 452 -16.89 -10.96 1.39
N LEU A 453 -15.88 -11.83 1.29
CA LEU A 453 -14.45 -11.45 1.22
C LEU A 453 -14.17 -10.53 0.02
N LEU A 454 -14.61 -10.96 -1.18
CA LEU A 454 -14.42 -10.19 -2.41
C LEU A 454 -15.14 -8.84 -2.34
N GLU A 455 -16.38 -8.82 -1.84
CA GLU A 455 -17.18 -7.61 -1.68
C GLU A 455 -16.55 -6.63 -0.67
N ALA A 456 -16.09 -7.15 0.48
CA ALA A 456 -15.39 -6.34 1.48
C ALA A 456 -14.09 -5.76 0.93
N GLY A 457 -13.34 -6.54 0.14
CA GLY A 457 -12.12 -6.10 -0.53
C GLY A 457 -12.37 -5.00 -1.57
N ALA A 458 -13.47 -5.10 -2.31
CA ALA A 458 -13.82 -4.15 -3.37
C ALA A 458 -14.54 -2.89 -2.88
N ARG A 459 -14.82 -2.74 -1.56
CA ARG A 459 -15.71 -1.71 -1.01
C ARG A 459 -15.34 -0.26 -1.34
N ASN A 460 -14.06 0.02 -1.48
CA ASN A 460 -13.57 1.39 -1.71
C ASN A 460 -13.34 1.74 -3.19
N LEU A 461 -13.34 0.74 -4.08
CA LEU A 461 -13.12 1.01 -5.50
C LEU A 461 -14.10 2.07 -6.04
N PRO A 462 -13.64 3.02 -6.88
CA PRO A 462 -12.35 3.03 -7.59
C PRO A 462 -11.14 3.52 -6.77
N ASP A 463 -11.34 4.01 -5.53
CA ASP A 463 -10.21 4.37 -4.67
C ASP A 463 -9.43 3.11 -4.26
N PRO A 464 -8.08 3.16 -4.21
CA PRO A 464 -7.26 2.02 -3.83
C PRO A 464 -7.62 1.46 -2.44
N ASN A 465 -7.63 0.14 -2.31
CA ASN A 465 -7.91 -0.54 -1.04
C ASN A 465 -6.94 -1.70 -0.82
N GLY A 466 -6.18 -1.67 0.26
CA GLY A 466 -5.28 -2.77 0.63
C GLY A 466 -5.98 -4.12 0.79
N GLY A 467 -7.29 -4.12 1.11
CA GLY A 467 -8.11 -5.34 1.19
C GLY A 467 -8.58 -5.91 -0.16
N LEU A 468 -8.28 -5.28 -1.31
CA LEU A 468 -8.61 -5.85 -2.63
C LEU A 468 -7.89 -7.19 -2.80
N GLN A 469 -8.65 -8.26 -3.13
CA GLN A 469 -8.11 -9.60 -3.23
C GLN A 469 -7.59 -9.89 -4.63
N GLN A 470 -6.32 -10.23 -4.73
CA GLN A 470 -5.71 -10.88 -5.89
C GLN A 470 -5.95 -12.39 -5.75
N VAL A 471 -6.25 -13.11 -6.84
CA VAL A 471 -6.86 -14.43 -6.73
C VAL A 471 -6.23 -15.47 -7.67
N SER A 472 -6.30 -16.76 -7.25
CA SER A 472 -5.99 -17.93 -8.08
C SER A 472 -7.12 -18.95 -7.99
N GLY A 473 -7.41 -19.64 -9.09
CA GLY A 473 -8.51 -20.59 -9.19
C GLY A 473 -9.91 -19.95 -9.24
N LEU A 474 -9.98 -18.61 -9.30
CA LEU A 474 -11.24 -17.85 -9.27
C LEU A 474 -11.15 -16.66 -10.24
N THR A 475 -12.30 -16.27 -10.80
CA THR A 475 -12.48 -14.99 -11.53
C THR A 475 -13.71 -14.26 -11.03
N TYR A 476 -13.70 -12.91 -11.09
CA TYR A 476 -14.86 -12.10 -10.69
C TYR A 476 -14.89 -10.73 -11.37
N THR A 477 -16.07 -10.10 -11.36
CA THR A 477 -16.30 -8.74 -11.86
C THR A 477 -16.68 -7.82 -10.71
N VAL A 478 -16.13 -6.61 -10.65
CA VAL A 478 -16.56 -5.54 -9.73
C VAL A 478 -17.26 -4.43 -10.52
N ARG A 479 -18.49 -4.09 -10.12
CA ARG A 479 -19.30 -3.02 -10.66
C ARG A 479 -19.14 -1.74 -9.82
N THR A 480 -18.37 -0.77 -10.31
CA THR A 480 -18.11 0.50 -9.58
C THR A 480 -19.27 1.49 -9.64
N ASP A 481 -20.18 1.32 -10.59
CA ASP A 481 -21.45 2.05 -10.67
C ASP A 481 -22.47 1.67 -9.58
N ILE A 482 -22.27 0.52 -8.91
CA ILE A 482 -23.07 0.11 -7.75
C ILE A 482 -22.39 0.65 -6.48
N PRO A 483 -23.08 1.49 -5.67
CA PRO A 483 -22.53 1.95 -4.40
C PRO A 483 -22.25 0.79 -3.44
N SER A 484 -21.12 0.83 -2.74
CA SER A 484 -20.83 -0.20 -1.71
C SER A 484 -21.85 -0.14 -0.58
N SER A 485 -22.35 -1.31 -0.19
CA SER A 485 -23.26 -1.49 0.94
C SER A 485 -22.65 -2.33 2.07
N VAL A 486 -21.32 -2.53 2.02
CA VAL A 486 -20.55 -3.22 3.06
C VAL A 486 -20.61 -2.44 4.37
N GLN A 487 -20.93 -3.13 5.45
CA GLN A 487 -20.95 -2.56 6.80
C GLN A 487 -19.67 -2.96 7.54
N MET A 488 -18.97 -1.96 8.09
CA MET A 488 -17.72 -2.16 8.85
C MET A 488 -17.84 -1.51 10.24
N PRO A 489 -18.69 -2.05 11.14
CA PRO A 489 -18.81 -1.54 12.51
C PRO A 489 -17.49 -1.74 13.27
N GLY A 490 -16.96 -0.66 13.89
CA GLY A 490 -15.68 -0.72 14.60
C GLY A 490 -14.49 -1.14 13.73
N GLY A 491 -14.60 -1.01 12.39
CA GLY A 491 -13.55 -1.45 11.45
C GLY A 491 -13.61 -2.92 11.04
N THR A 492 -14.58 -3.70 11.55
CA THR A 492 -14.73 -5.14 11.24
C THR A 492 -15.94 -5.42 10.37
N PHE A 493 -15.87 -6.46 9.54
CA PHE A 493 -16.97 -6.83 8.63
C PHE A 493 -18.24 -7.23 9.40
N GLY A 494 -19.34 -6.51 9.14
CA GLY A 494 -20.66 -6.72 9.74
C GLY A 494 -21.72 -7.23 8.75
N GLY A 495 -21.32 -7.42 7.48
CA GLY A 495 -22.22 -7.91 6.42
C GLY A 495 -22.43 -6.89 5.29
N VAL A 496 -23.25 -7.30 4.33
CA VAL A 496 -23.67 -6.50 3.16
C VAL A 496 -25.16 -6.25 3.25
N THR A 497 -25.59 -4.97 3.22
CA THR A 497 -26.99 -4.59 3.46
C THR A 497 -27.79 -4.33 2.18
N GLY A 498 -27.12 -4.22 1.04
CA GLY A 498 -27.72 -3.91 -0.25
C GLY A 498 -27.27 -4.84 -1.36
N GLU A 499 -27.18 -4.28 -2.55
CA GLU A 499 -26.72 -4.98 -3.73
C GLU A 499 -25.20 -5.17 -3.70
N TYR A 500 -24.73 -6.38 -4.01
CA TYR A 500 -23.30 -6.66 -4.13
C TYR A 500 -22.74 -6.00 -5.39
N ARG A 501 -21.54 -5.43 -5.30
CA ARG A 501 -20.78 -4.93 -6.44
C ARG A 501 -20.07 -6.07 -7.19
N VAL A 502 -19.69 -7.11 -6.42
CA VAL A 502 -19.03 -8.30 -6.97
C VAL A 502 -20.05 -9.16 -7.71
N ARG A 503 -19.73 -9.50 -8.95
CA ARG A 503 -20.56 -10.27 -9.90
C ARG A 503 -19.75 -11.35 -10.59
N ASP A 504 -20.46 -12.27 -11.23
CA ASP A 504 -19.91 -13.26 -12.15
C ASP A 504 -18.73 -14.03 -11.54
N VAL A 505 -18.84 -14.36 -10.25
CA VAL A 505 -17.79 -15.12 -9.54
C VAL A 505 -17.78 -16.54 -10.05
N MET A 506 -16.65 -16.97 -10.61
CA MET A 506 -16.43 -18.31 -11.13
C MET A 506 -15.30 -18.98 -10.36
N VAL A 507 -15.49 -20.19 -9.88
CA VAL A 507 -14.47 -21.02 -9.24
C VAL A 507 -14.15 -22.18 -10.15
N ASN A 508 -12.90 -22.28 -10.61
CA ASN A 508 -12.45 -23.31 -11.57
C ASN A 508 -13.36 -23.40 -12.82
N GLY A 509 -13.87 -22.24 -13.30
CA GLY A 509 -14.72 -22.15 -14.48
C GLY A 509 -16.20 -22.43 -14.25
N GLU A 510 -16.63 -22.75 -13.01
CA GLU A 510 -18.03 -22.96 -12.64
C GLU A 510 -18.53 -21.78 -11.79
N PRO A 511 -19.81 -21.36 -11.91
CA PRO A 511 -20.38 -20.32 -11.05
C PRO A 511 -20.24 -20.66 -9.57
N LEU A 512 -19.88 -19.66 -8.75
CA LEU A 512 -19.79 -19.81 -7.30
C LEU A 512 -21.17 -20.20 -6.72
N ASP A 513 -21.23 -21.33 -6.06
CA ASP A 513 -22.38 -21.71 -5.23
C ASP A 513 -22.15 -21.24 -3.79
N VAL A 514 -22.90 -20.23 -3.35
CA VAL A 514 -22.77 -19.62 -2.02
C VAL A 514 -23.02 -20.62 -0.87
N ASN A 515 -23.73 -21.72 -1.12
CA ASN A 515 -24.06 -22.75 -0.14
C ASN A 515 -23.07 -23.93 -0.15
N ARG A 516 -22.21 -24.02 -1.16
CA ARG A 516 -21.15 -25.04 -1.26
C ARG A 516 -19.94 -24.61 -0.42
N ARG A 517 -19.24 -25.60 0.15
CA ARG A 517 -17.96 -25.37 0.79
C ARG A 517 -16.82 -25.50 -0.23
N TYR A 518 -15.81 -24.63 -0.07
CA TYR A 518 -14.60 -24.57 -0.88
C TYR A 518 -13.38 -24.53 0.03
N LYS A 519 -12.31 -25.18 -0.38
CA LYS A 519 -11.01 -25.01 0.28
C LYS A 519 -10.31 -23.76 -0.23
N MET A 520 -10.09 -22.84 0.66
CA MET A 520 -9.46 -21.56 0.38
C MET A 520 -8.11 -21.46 1.09
N VAL A 521 -7.09 -20.99 0.39
CA VAL A 521 -5.75 -20.75 0.94
C VAL A 521 -5.49 -19.25 1.00
N SER A 522 -5.00 -18.78 2.13
CA SER A 522 -4.44 -17.44 2.32
C SER A 522 -3.56 -17.43 3.57
N HIS A 523 -3.09 -16.26 3.99
CA HIS A 523 -2.32 -16.15 5.23
C HIS A 523 -3.20 -15.96 6.46
N THR A 524 -2.63 -16.30 7.63
CA THR A 524 -3.32 -16.25 8.93
C THR A 524 -3.85 -14.85 9.26
N TYR A 525 -3.14 -13.79 8.86
CA TYR A 525 -3.59 -12.42 9.02
C TYR A 525 -5.02 -12.19 8.52
N LEU A 526 -5.38 -12.68 7.31
CA LEU A 526 -6.75 -12.53 6.77
C LEU A 526 -7.74 -13.52 7.39
N ILE A 527 -7.34 -14.81 7.52
CA ILE A 527 -8.26 -15.90 7.84
C ILE A 527 -8.49 -16.01 9.34
N VAL A 528 -7.41 -15.97 10.14
CA VAL A 528 -7.46 -16.27 11.58
C VAL A 528 -7.58 -15.00 12.42
N GLU A 529 -6.78 -14.00 12.07
CA GLU A 529 -6.58 -12.82 12.90
C GLU A 529 -7.63 -11.73 12.63
N GLY A 530 -8.31 -11.79 11.47
CA GLY A 530 -9.30 -10.80 11.07
C GLY A 530 -8.68 -9.51 10.53
N GLY A 531 -7.50 -9.61 9.93
CA GLY A 531 -6.84 -8.52 9.24
C GLY A 531 -7.73 -7.91 8.15
N ASP A 532 -7.51 -6.64 7.80
CA ASP A 532 -8.40 -5.83 6.97
C ASP A 532 -9.86 -5.77 7.47
N GLY A 533 -10.10 -6.18 8.73
CA GLY A 533 -11.42 -6.29 9.34
C GLY A 533 -12.23 -7.51 8.89
N LEU A 534 -11.61 -8.50 8.25
CA LEU A 534 -12.28 -9.67 7.69
C LEU A 534 -12.58 -10.70 8.79
N THR A 535 -13.83 -10.80 9.21
CA THR A 535 -14.25 -11.65 10.33
C THR A 535 -15.16 -12.80 9.92
N MET A 536 -15.44 -12.98 8.62
CA MET A 536 -16.35 -14.00 8.10
C MET A 536 -15.85 -15.43 8.32
N PHE A 537 -14.54 -15.64 8.56
CA PHE A 537 -13.92 -16.95 8.73
C PHE A 537 -13.81 -17.41 10.19
N LYS A 538 -14.26 -16.63 11.17
CA LYS A 538 -14.10 -16.91 12.62
C LYS A 538 -14.60 -18.29 13.08
N ASN A 539 -15.55 -18.88 12.35
CA ASN A 539 -16.13 -20.18 12.69
C ASN A 539 -15.54 -21.33 11.86
N ASP A 540 -14.61 -21.05 10.96
CA ASP A 540 -13.95 -22.05 10.13
C ASP A 540 -12.64 -22.47 10.79
N GLU A 541 -12.34 -23.77 10.79
CA GLU A 541 -11.09 -24.31 11.33
C GLU A 541 -9.96 -24.07 10.32
N ALA A 542 -8.96 -23.29 10.72
CA ALA A 542 -7.77 -23.02 9.91
C ALA A 542 -6.70 -24.10 10.15
N VAL A 543 -6.16 -24.64 9.07
CA VAL A 543 -5.03 -25.59 9.12
C VAL A 543 -3.80 -24.91 8.58
N LEU A 544 -2.76 -24.82 9.40
CA LEU A 544 -1.52 -24.12 9.06
C LEU A 544 -0.73 -24.87 7.98
N LEU A 545 -0.14 -24.10 7.09
CA LEU A 545 0.79 -24.52 6.04
C LEU A 545 2.20 -24.01 6.38
N ASP A 546 2.91 -23.42 5.44
CA ASP A 546 4.24 -22.85 5.63
C ASP A 546 4.20 -21.32 5.45
N LEU A 547 5.36 -20.65 5.46
CA LEU A 547 5.45 -19.20 5.33
C LEU A 547 5.17 -18.73 3.90
N ASP A 548 4.63 -17.52 3.76
CA ASP A 548 4.33 -16.87 2.48
C ASP A 548 5.56 -16.76 1.56
N ASN A 549 6.71 -16.34 2.10
CA ASN A 549 7.97 -16.29 1.38
C ASN A 549 8.41 -17.65 0.84
N LYS A 550 8.18 -18.73 1.60
CA LYS A 550 8.49 -20.09 1.17
C LYS A 550 7.60 -20.52 0.00
N ALA A 551 6.32 -20.11 -0.01
CA ALA A 551 5.43 -20.39 -1.13
C ALA A 551 5.99 -19.80 -2.44
N LEU A 552 6.45 -18.54 -2.41
CA LEU A 552 7.06 -17.91 -3.58
C LEU A 552 8.32 -18.64 -4.05
N ILE A 553 9.19 -19.03 -3.10
CA ILE A 553 10.43 -19.76 -3.40
C ILE A 553 10.12 -21.10 -4.07
N GLU A 554 9.24 -21.91 -3.47
CA GLU A 554 8.90 -23.23 -3.97
C GLU A 554 8.21 -23.14 -5.34
N TYR A 555 7.31 -22.18 -5.52
CA TYR A 555 6.63 -21.96 -6.80
C TYR A 555 7.61 -21.64 -7.93
N ILE A 556 8.56 -20.71 -7.70
CA ILE A 556 9.62 -20.42 -8.67
C ILE A 556 10.44 -21.67 -9.00
N GLN A 557 10.89 -22.40 -7.95
CA GLN A 557 11.84 -23.49 -8.13
C GLN A 557 11.22 -24.75 -8.71
N TYR A 558 9.99 -25.11 -8.30
CA TYR A 558 9.38 -26.39 -8.65
C TYR A 558 8.38 -26.27 -9.79
N ASP A 559 7.46 -25.32 -9.75
CA ASP A 559 6.41 -25.16 -10.77
C ASP A 559 6.94 -24.41 -11.99
N LEU A 560 7.64 -23.30 -11.80
CA LEU A 560 8.21 -22.49 -12.87
C LEU A 560 9.62 -22.90 -13.27
N LYS A 561 10.17 -23.96 -12.66
CA LYS A 561 11.50 -24.54 -12.98
C LYS A 561 12.64 -23.52 -12.94
N GLY A 562 12.56 -22.56 -12.04
CA GLY A 562 13.58 -21.55 -11.77
C GLY A 562 13.41 -20.24 -12.57
N THR A 563 12.41 -20.11 -13.44
CA THR A 563 12.24 -18.89 -14.25
C THR A 563 10.77 -18.47 -14.30
N ILE A 564 10.48 -17.23 -13.89
CA ILE A 564 9.17 -16.57 -14.07
C ILE A 564 9.13 -16.12 -15.53
N GLY A 565 8.28 -16.76 -16.34
CA GLY A 565 8.28 -16.62 -17.77
C GLY A 565 7.15 -15.77 -18.34
N SER A 566 6.87 -15.99 -19.63
CA SER A 566 5.89 -15.21 -20.40
C SER A 566 4.44 -15.39 -19.97
N GLU A 567 4.13 -16.37 -19.13
CA GLU A 567 2.81 -16.57 -18.53
C GLU A 567 2.38 -15.37 -17.65
N TYR A 568 3.36 -14.61 -17.16
CA TYR A 568 3.14 -13.38 -16.38
C TYR A 568 3.52 -12.10 -17.15
N ALA A 569 3.64 -12.14 -18.49
CA ALA A 569 4.08 -10.98 -19.27
C ALA A 569 3.07 -9.83 -19.32
N ASN A 570 1.77 -10.11 -19.14
CA ASN A 570 0.74 -9.08 -19.11
C ASN A 570 0.69 -8.39 -17.73
N LEU A 571 1.13 -7.15 -17.66
CA LEU A 571 1.18 -6.38 -16.40
C LEU A 571 -0.19 -6.25 -15.72
N ALA A 572 -1.28 -6.21 -16.50
CA ALA A 572 -2.65 -6.14 -16.03
C ALA A 572 -3.22 -7.51 -15.58
N GLY A 573 -2.38 -8.53 -15.46
CA GLY A 573 -2.78 -9.86 -15.03
C GLY A 573 -3.38 -10.74 -16.14
N GLN A 574 -4.02 -11.82 -15.73
CA GLN A 574 -4.55 -12.87 -16.61
C GLN A 574 -6.05 -12.72 -16.89
N GLY A 575 -6.67 -11.62 -16.45
CA GLY A 575 -8.10 -11.32 -16.61
C GLY A 575 -8.97 -12.02 -15.58
N ARG A 576 -8.45 -12.23 -14.38
CA ARG A 576 -9.17 -12.83 -13.25
C ARG A 576 -10.11 -11.83 -12.57
N ILE A 577 -9.75 -10.52 -12.62
CA ILE A 577 -10.50 -9.44 -11.97
C ILE A 577 -10.89 -8.40 -13.01
N ALA A 578 -12.18 -8.30 -13.31
CA ALA A 578 -12.70 -7.27 -14.19
C ALA A 578 -13.33 -6.14 -13.38
N ILE A 579 -12.93 -4.88 -13.63
CA ILE A 579 -13.55 -3.70 -13.00
C ILE A 579 -14.34 -2.96 -14.09
N LYS A 580 -15.64 -2.73 -13.87
CA LYS A 580 -16.56 -2.15 -14.85
C LYS A 580 -17.40 -1.02 -14.23
N ASP A 581 -17.49 0.10 -14.96
CA ASP A 581 -18.33 1.23 -14.58
C ASP A 581 -19.65 1.18 -15.39
N GLY A 582 -20.43 0.12 -15.17
CA GLY A 582 -21.72 -0.13 -15.83
C GLY A 582 -21.92 -1.57 -16.28
N PRO A 583 -23.16 -1.95 -16.67
CA PRO A 583 -23.46 -3.26 -17.24
C PRO A 583 -22.73 -3.46 -18.56
N ASP A 584 -22.46 -4.71 -18.90
CA ASP A 584 -21.99 -5.03 -20.25
C ASP A 584 -23.00 -4.50 -21.29
N PRO A 585 -22.51 -3.94 -22.41
CA PRO A 585 -23.42 -3.53 -23.48
C PRO A 585 -24.24 -4.74 -23.92
N GLU A 586 -25.56 -4.54 -24.04
CA GLU A 586 -26.42 -5.60 -24.58
C GLU A 586 -25.83 -6.11 -25.90
N PRO A 587 -25.78 -7.43 -26.12
CA PRO A 587 -25.28 -7.97 -27.37
C PRO A 587 -26.04 -7.33 -28.52
N THR A 588 -25.31 -6.68 -29.41
CA THR A 588 -25.91 -6.08 -30.62
C THR A 588 -26.75 -7.15 -31.28
N PRO A 589 -28.07 -6.93 -31.48
CA PRO A 589 -28.90 -7.91 -32.16
C PRO A 589 -28.25 -8.29 -33.49
N LEU A 590 -28.07 -9.59 -33.72
CA LEU A 590 -27.62 -10.05 -35.02
C LEU A 590 -28.47 -9.40 -36.09
N PRO A 591 -27.89 -8.84 -37.17
CA PRO A 591 -28.67 -8.26 -38.25
C PRO A 591 -29.65 -9.32 -38.71
N GLN A 592 -30.93 -8.97 -38.67
CA GLN A 592 -31.98 -9.84 -39.21
C GLN A 592 -31.62 -10.09 -40.68
N PRO A 593 -31.75 -11.33 -41.16
CA PRO A 593 -31.55 -11.59 -42.57
C PRO A 593 -32.49 -10.68 -43.35
N GLU A 594 -31.93 -9.95 -44.31
CA GLU A 594 -32.75 -9.13 -45.23
C GLU A 594 -33.90 -9.99 -45.79
N PRO A 595 -35.14 -9.48 -45.81
CA PRO A 595 -36.26 -10.21 -46.39
C PRO A 595 -35.92 -10.49 -47.86
N GLU A 596 -36.02 -11.77 -48.27
CA GLU A 596 -35.90 -12.14 -49.66
C GLU A 596 -36.74 -11.24 -50.53
N PRO A 597 -36.22 -10.70 -51.65
CA PRO A 597 -37.01 -9.86 -52.54
C PRO A 597 -38.21 -10.66 -53.03
N ALA A 598 -39.40 -10.07 -52.81
CA ALA A 598 -40.67 -10.64 -53.25
C ALA A 598 -40.62 -11.01 -54.73
N ALA A 599 -40.92 -12.26 -55.03
CA ALA A 599 -41.04 -12.74 -56.39
C ALA A 599 -42.12 -11.94 -57.15
N ASP A 600 -41.75 -11.39 -58.28
CA ASP A 600 -42.64 -10.68 -59.19
C ASP A 600 -43.72 -11.63 -59.75
N PRO A 601 -44.99 -11.27 -59.76
CA PRO A 601 -46.05 -12.09 -60.30
C PRO A 601 -46.23 -11.86 -61.81
N ALA A 602 -46.16 -12.97 -62.55
CA ALA A 602 -46.87 -13.24 -63.79
C ALA A 602 -46.35 -12.70 -65.14
N ALA A 603 -45.87 -13.60 -65.92
CA ALA A 603 -46.23 -13.64 -67.35
C ALA A 603 -46.53 -15.07 -67.77
N GLY A 604 -47.71 -15.29 -68.31
CA GLY A 604 -48.31 -16.55 -68.69
C GLY A 604 -47.77 -17.19 -69.99
N PRO A 605 -48.40 -18.24 -70.54
CA PRO A 605 -47.68 -19.44 -71.04
C PRO A 605 -47.49 -19.44 -72.56
N GLY A 606 -46.41 -20.11 -73.02
CA GLY A 606 -46.21 -20.31 -74.46
C GLY A 606 -45.04 -21.24 -74.81
N GLY A 607 -45.33 -22.51 -75.17
CA GLY A 607 -44.62 -23.23 -76.19
C GLY A 607 -43.46 -24.13 -75.76
N LYS A 608 -43.71 -25.44 -75.70
CA LYS A 608 -42.74 -26.56 -75.88
C LYS A 608 -42.12 -26.54 -77.31
N PRO A 609 -41.09 -27.39 -77.71
CA PRO A 609 -40.46 -28.56 -77.03
C PRO A 609 -38.96 -28.84 -77.34
N LEU A 610 -38.41 -29.90 -76.70
CA LEU A 610 -37.40 -30.87 -77.10
C LEU A 610 -35.93 -30.40 -77.35
N ALA A 611 -34.89 -30.98 -76.93
CA ALA A 611 -34.44 -32.34 -76.65
C ALA A 611 -32.92 -32.37 -76.36
N ARG A 612 -32.55 -33.30 -75.53
CA ARG A 612 -31.32 -34.13 -75.58
C ARG A 612 -29.93 -33.63 -75.12
N THR A 613 -29.51 -34.34 -74.11
CA THR A 613 -28.28 -35.11 -73.90
C THR A 613 -27.00 -34.42 -73.45
N GLY A 614 -26.45 -35.00 -72.40
CA GLY A 614 -25.01 -34.96 -72.10
C GLY A 614 -24.71 -34.94 -70.59
N ASP A 615 -24.50 -36.14 -70.12
CA ASP A 615 -23.94 -36.49 -68.76
C ASP A 615 -22.42 -36.21 -68.73
N PRO A 616 -21.72 -36.49 -67.60
CA PRO A 616 -21.80 -36.02 -66.19
C PRO A 616 -20.43 -35.48 -65.76
N THR A 617 -20.36 -35.09 -64.46
CA THR A 617 -19.25 -35.15 -63.51
C THR A 617 -18.95 -33.82 -62.81
N GLY A 618 -18.89 -33.93 -61.53
CA GLY A 618 -18.39 -32.85 -60.65
C GLY A 618 -18.95 -32.91 -59.22
N ALA A 619 -18.42 -33.82 -58.42
CA ALA A 619 -18.78 -33.99 -57.01
C ALA A 619 -18.48 -32.78 -56.16
N ALA A 620 -19.42 -32.34 -55.38
CA ALA A 620 -19.23 -31.45 -54.24
C ALA A 620 -19.15 -32.25 -52.95
N VAL A 621 -18.02 -32.14 -52.28
CA VAL A 621 -17.79 -32.74 -50.94
C VAL A 621 -18.26 -31.76 -49.87
N VAL A 622 -19.28 -32.16 -49.13
CA VAL A 622 -19.63 -31.53 -47.84
C VAL A 622 -18.91 -32.30 -46.75
N GLY A 623 -17.98 -31.65 -46.09
CA GLY A 623 -17.27 -32.20 -44.92
C GLY A 623 -18.00 -31.84 -43.61
N ALA A 624 -18.61 -32.84 -42.98
CA ALA A 624 -19.04 -32.77 -41.60
C ALA A 624 -17.88 -33.23 -40.70
N VAL A 625 -17.54 -32.42 -39.71
CA VAL A 625 -16.57 -32.80 -38.68
C VAL A 625 -17.37 -33.44 -37.52
N ALA A 626 -17.10 -34.73 -37.31
CA ALA A 626 -17.61 -35.49 -36.16
C ALA A 626 -16.53 -35.52 -35.08
N VAL A 627 -16.93 -35.17 -33.86
CA VAL A 627 -16.14 -35.33 -32.64
C VAL A 627 -16.12 -36.81 -32.27
N ALA A 628 -14.95 -37.41 -32.13
CA ALA A 628 -14.77 -38.76 -31.60
C ALA A 628 -14.18 -38.66 -30.18
N ALA A 629 -14.95 -39.12 -29.21
CA ALA A 629 -14.48 -39.45 -27.86
C ALA A 629 -13.80 -40.81 -27.89
N ALA A 630 -12.59 -40.91 -27.37
CA ALA A 630 -11.90 -42.17 -27.13
C ALA A 630 -11.73 -42.39 -25.62
N ALA A 631 -12.45 -43.37 -25.12
CA ALA A 631 -12.19 -44.00 -23.83
C ALA A 631 -11.07 -45.03 -23.99
N ALA A 632 -10.12 -45.07 -23.09
CA ALA A 632 -9.19 -46.17 -22.96
C ALA A 632 -9.07 -46.59 -21.50
N ALA A 633 -9.21 -47.89 -21.31
CA ALA A 633 -9.39 -48.62 -20.08
C ALA A 633 -8.09 -48.94 -19.33
N THR A 634 -8.20 -48.96 -18.03
CA THR A 634 -7.60 -49.88 -17.04
C THR A 634 -6.32 -50.65 -17.34
N GLY A 635 -5.34 -50.46 -16.46
CA GLY A 635 -4.28 -51.41 -16.19
C GLY A 635 -3.81 -51.33 -14.76
N ALA A 636 -4.36 -52.16 -13.91
CA ALA A 636 -3.91 -52.39 -12.54
C ALA A 636 -2.65 -53.26 -12.53
N VAL A 637 -1.61 -52.81 -11.80
CA VAL A 637 -0.54 -53.72 -11.32
C VAL A 637 -0.31 -53.43 -9.85
N ALA A 638 -0.66 -54.42 -9.05
CA ALA A 638 -0.29 -54.50 -7.62
C ALA A 638 1.03 -55.24 -7.50
N VAL A 639 1.97 -54.69 -6.71
CA VAL A 639 3.03 -55.40 -5.94
C VAL A 639 3.51 -54.35 -4.94
N GLY A 640 3.58 -54.49 -3.63
CA GLY A 640 3.82 -55.63 -2.79
C GLY A 640 4.58 -55.02 -1.59
N ALA A 641 4.01 -55.19 -0.41
CA ALA A 641 4.58 -54.75 0.86
C ALA A 641 5.94 -55.42 1.14
N ARG A 642 6.89 -54.67 1.74
CA ARG A 642 7.74 -55.12 2.87
C ARG A 642 8.65 -54.03 3.40
N ARG A 643 8.44 -53.77 4.67
CA ARG A 643 9.23 -53.27 5.81
C ARG A 643 9.39 -51.78 5.93
#